data_58daf45345298d70b145bc1b434eec9f
#
_entry.id   58daf45345298d70b145bc1b434eec9f
#
_cell.length_a   1.000
_cell.length_b   1.000
_cell.length_c   1.000
_cell.angle_alpha   90.00
_cell.angle_beta   90.00
_cell.angle_gamma   90.00
#
_symmetry.space_group_name_H-M   'P 1'
#
loop_
_entity.id
_entity.type
_entity.pdbx_description
1 polymer ?
#
loop_
_entity_poly.entity_id
_entity_poly.type
_entity_poly.pdbx_seq_one_letter_code
_entity_poly.pdbx_strand_id
1 'polypeptide(L)'
;MKYLFFITYFLLLFNCQEKTSTKSSQENKVAEKLKNMPLEEKIAQLQGTWLKDLMNDKKLSLDSCRKKIPNGIGYLAQFASSLKTTPTELKTAIADLQDYLVNETKSGIPAILSEEAISGFSSKGATTLPQQIGMGCTWNPELLESNTANTSELMRNIGATHVLSPMLDICRNSHWGRIEESFGEEPYLTARMGLAFINGMQTDDLKNGVATTIKHFAGYGDNGLFNEKEFYEETLLPHEVGVRLGKAENAMAGYHTIKGIPCSANKELLTDILRNELGFDGVVISDFWSVKQVFSRYKYAKTEPDAGVKSIKAGLDVELPFGMSFPYLKDELEKGNIAIEDIDQAVKRVLIAKDRLGLLDYERPEIETNLNLDPKENRNMAYQSACESIVVLKNNGILPLKKDVKKIALVGPNAAAVQSLLGDYTYQSLATFFRSIPIDSDNPKLITLLEGLKTNLNKNIALTYERGCDWTKLSNNEQPDEKIGDERIKKFAYIGVKDFPEPNTKRALQNTIESDVIIAAMGEHLYLVGENRDREDIHLPGEQDAFVQKLIATGKPVVLVIFGGRPQIITEIEPKCAAIIQAWFPGEEGGNALTDIITGKVNPSAKLTLTYPRTNEQAPIVYSQGYKENDMPMYPFGYGLSYTNFDYSGFKSPKHVKTTDDGIEIAFKITNTGATAGAEITQLYVSPPESNMHLEPIELKGFSKVFLKKGESKNISITVSPQQLAHYENSKWIIEPGEYKFKVGASCIDIKFTGNVKLIGDKVVLEQRDTFFSKNNIK
;
A
#
# COMPACT_ATOMS: atom_id res chain seq x y z
N MET A 1 4.80 -19.00 47.80
CA MET A 1 4.23 -17.81 47.18
C MET A 1 5.06 -16.52 47.39
N LYS A 2 5.92 -16.41 48.39
CA LYS A 2 6.79 -15.21 48.57
C LYS A 2 8.07 -15.20 47.70
N TYR A 3 8.52 -16.30 47.19
CA TYR A 3 9.73 -16.37 46.31
C TYR A 3 9.47 -16.11 44.85
N LEU A 4 8.21 -16.23 44.37
CA LEU A 4 7.87 -15.97 42.95
C LEU A 4 7.79 -14.45 42.65
N PHE A 5 7.41 -13.64 43.63
CA PHE A 5 7.34 -12.17 43.50
C PHE A 5 8.70 -11.49 43.42
N PHE A 6 9.74 -12.06 44.06
CA PHE A 6 11.09 -11.50 44.02
C PHE A 6 11.81 -11.77 42.69
N ILE A 7 11.58 -12.88 42.04
CA ILE A 7 12.19 -13.24 40.72
C ILE A 7 11.58 -12.38 39.62
N THR A 8 10.27 -12.10 39.62
CA THR A 8 9.63 -11.26 38.62
C THR A 8 10.04 -9.78 38.75
N TYR A 9 10.23 -9.28 39.97
CA TYR A 9 10.70 -7.91 40.21
C TYR A 9 12.19 -7.72 39.84
N PHE A 10 13.01 -8.77 40.02
CA PHE A 10 14.42 -8.75 39.63
C PHE A 10 14.59 -8.85 38.11
N LEU A 11 13.75 -9.61 37.38
CA LEU A 11 13.77 -9.68 35.93
C LEU A 11 13.27 -8.37 35.28
N LEU A 12 12.30 -7.69 35.88
CA LEU A 12 11.84 -6.38 35.43
C LEU A 12 12.90 -5.27 35.62
N LEU A 13 13.66 -5.33 36.73
CA LEU A 13 14.75 -4.38 36.99
C LEU A 13 15.97 -4.62 36.09
N PHE A 14 16.30 -5.89 35.76
CA PHE A 14 17.35 -6.24 34.80
C PHE A 14 17.02 -5.77 33.39
N ASN A 15 15.78 -5.99 32.91
CA ASN A 15 15.33 -5.52 31.60
C ASN A 15 15.27 -3.99 31.50
N CYS A 16 14.99 -3.29 32.59
CA CYS A 16 14.99 -1.83 32.63
C CYS A 16 16.43 -1.27 32.68
N GLN A 17 17.35 -1.95 33.34
CA GLN A 17 18.76 -1.54 33.41
C GLN A 17 19.49 -1.86 32.07
N GLU A 18 19.20 -2.97 31.39
CA GLU A 18 19.76 -3.25 30.06
C GLU A 18 19.27 -2.23 29.02
N LYS A 19 17.98 -1.91 28.99
CA LYS A 19 17.44 -0.91 28.04
C LYS A 19 17.99 0.50 28.30
N THR A 20 18.24 0.88 29.54
CA THR A 20 18.84 2.20 29.89
C THR A 20 20.33 2.23 29.57
N SER A 21 21.07 1.16 29.77
CA SER A 21 22.51 1.07 29.45
C SER A 21 22.79 1.05 27.95
N THR A 22 21.97 0.36 27.16
CA THR A 22 22.06 0.33 25.71
C THR A 22 21.73 1.67 25.06
N LYS A 23 20.68 2.35 25.52
CA LYS A 23 20.31 3.69 25.04
C LYS A 23 21.40 4.74 25.32
N SER A 24 22.00 4.71 26.51
CA SER A 24 23.13 5.60 26.88
C SER A 24 24.39 5.32 26.02
N SER A 25 24.67 4.06 25.69
CA SER A 25 25.79 3.68 24.82
C SER A 25 25.59 4.16 23.39
N GLN A 26 24.38 4.00 22.84
CA GLN A 26 23.97 4.46 21.52
C GLN A 26 24.09 5.99 21.40
N GLU A 27 23.53 6.73 22.37
CA GLU A 27 23.56 8.19 22.39
C GLU A 27 25.00 8.72 22.42
N ASN A 28 25.90 8.08 23.18
CA ASN A 28 27.32 8.46 23.26
C ASN A 28 28.03 8.21 21.92
N LYS A 29 27.80 7.08 21.24
CA LYS A 29 28.39 6.73 19.95
C LYS A 29 27.98 7.73 18.86
N VAL A 30 26.67 8.06 18.78
CA VAL A 30 26.13 9.05 17.84
C VAL A 30 26.67 10.44 18.13
N ALA A 31 26.70 10.86 19.39
CA ALA A 31 27.20 12.17 19.79
C ALA A 31 28.70 12.36 19.47
N GLU A 32 29.53 11.32 19.64
CA GLU A 32 30.93 11.36 19.29
C GLU A 32 31.14 11.50 17.78
N LYS A 33 30.41 10.70 16.96
CA LYS A 33 30.46 10.80 15.51
C LYS A 33 30.01 12.19 15.02
N LEU A 34 28.91 12.69 15.53
CA LEU A 34 28.39 14.02 15.17
C LEU A 34 29.37 15.15 15.49
N LYS A 35 29.98 15.09 16.68
CA LYS A 35 30.94 16.12 17.15
C LYS A 35 32.17 16.20 16.25
N ASN A 36 32.66 15.05 15.76
CA ASN A 36 33.89 14.95 14.97
C ASN A 36 33.65 15.09 13.46
N MET A 37 32.39 15.13 13.00
CA MET A 37 32.03 15.16 11.58
C MET A 37 32.21 16.57 11.00
N PRO A 38 32.97 16.73 9.87
CA PRO A 38 33.05 17.98 9.13
C PRO A 38 31.70 18.47 8.63
N LEU A 39 31.51 19.79 8.48
CA LEU A 39 30.23 20.38 8.04
C LEU A 39 29.79 19.84 6.66
N GLU A 40 30.71 19.69 5.73
CA GLU A 40 30.45 19.17 4.40
C GLU A 40 29.93 17.71 4.45
N GLU A 41 30.46 16.90 5.35
CA GLU A 41 29.97 15.53 5.55
C GLU A 41 28.63 15.51 6.28
N LYS A 42 28.41 16.44 7.25
CA LYS A 42 27.08 16.61 7.87
C LYS A 42 26.00 16.88 6.82
N ILE A 43 26.26 17.83 5.91
CA ILE A 43 25.33 18.16 4.83
C ILE A 43 25.17 16.99 3.87
N ALA A 44 26.24 16.25 3.57
CA ALA A 44 26.15 15.05 2.73
C ALA A 44 25.28 13.92 3.34
N GLN A 45 25.24 13.80 4.69
CA GLN A 45 24.34 12.84 5.37
C GLN A 45 22.86 13.17 5.19
N LEU A 46 22.51 14.42 4.86
CA LEU A 46 21.14 14.89 4.67
C LEU A 46 20.67 14.83 3.20
N GLN A 47 21.38 14.12 2.35
CA GLN A 47 21.12 14.04 0.91
C GLN A 47 21.18 12.61 0.40
N GLY A 48 20.50 12.38 -0.72
CA GLY A 48 20.58 11.15 -1.48
C GLY A 48 21.43 11.26 -2.75
N THR A 49 21.65 10.12 -3.40
CA THR A 49 22.12 10.00 -4.77
C THR A 49 21.63 8.71 -5.40
N TRP A 50 21.80 8.54 -6.69
CA TRP A 50 21.39 7.33 -7.41
C TRP A 50 22.60 6.43 -7.64
N LEU A 51 22.50 5.15 -7.31
CA LEU A 51 23.60 4.22 -7.52
C LEU A 51 24.06 4.17 -8.99
N LYS A 52 23.13 4.26 -9.95
CA LYS A 52 23.46 4.31 -11.40
C LYS A 52 24.46 5.41 -11.77
N ASP A 53 24.44 6.54 -11.04
CA ASP A 53 25.32 7.67 -11.33
C ASP A 53 26.75 7.44 -10.84
N LEU A 54 26.94 6.45 -9.99
CA LEU A 54 28.23 6.00 -9.45
C LEU A 54 28.75 4.76 -10.17
N MET A 55 27.97 4.17 -11.08
CA MET A 55 28.33 2.95 -11.80
C MET A 55 29.03 3.27 -13.12
N ASN A 56 29.88 2.33 -13.55
CA ASN A 56 30.35 2.20 -14.92
C ASN A 56 29.93 0.80 -15.39
N ASP A 57 28.93 0.78 -16.29
CA ASP A 57 28.19 -0.43 -16.67
C ASP A 57 27.62 -1.13 -15.41
N LYS A 58 28.09 -2.31 -15.07
CA LYS A 58 27.57 -3.14 -13.95
C LYS A 58 28.41 -3.06 -12.67
N LYS A 59 29.46 -2.26 -12.66
CA LYS A 59 30.41 -2.15 -11.53
C LYS A 59 30.44 -0.75 -10.94
N LEU A 60 30.65 -0.64 -9.66
CA LEU A 60 30.92 0.62 -9.01
C LEU A 60 32.19 1.26 -9.59
N SER A 61 32.15 2.56 -9.84
CA SER A 61 33.30 3.37 -10.26
C SER A 61 33.81 4.21 -9.09
N LEU A 62 34.90 3.81 -8.48
CA LEU A 62 35.54 4.57 -7.39
C LEU A 62 35.89 6.00 -7.81
N ASP A 63 36.29 6.20 -9.08
CA ASP A 63 36.55 7.54 -9.59
C ASP A 63 35.28 8.39 -9.64
N SER A 64 34.13 7.79 -9.99
CA SER A 64 32.82 8.47 -9.90
C SER A 64 32.47 8.80 -8.45
N CYS A 65 32.74 7.89 -7.52
CA CYS A 65 32.50 8.12 -6.09
C CYS A 65 33.35 9.28 -5.58
N ARG A 66 34.65 9.26 -5.79
CA ARG A 66 35.57 10.35 -5.38
C ARG A 66 35.21 11.70 -5.98
N LYS A 67 34.66 11.72 -7.21
CA LYS A 67 34.26 12.94 -7.89
C LYS A 67 32.92 13.47 -7.43
N LYS A 68 31.91 12.59 -7.27
CA LYS A 68 30.50 13.00 -7.05
C LYS A 68 30.09 13.03 -5.59
N ILE A 69 30.68 12.16 -4.76
CA ILE A 69 30.38 12.03 -3.33
C ILE A 69 31.65 12.03 -2.47
N PRO A 70 32.57 13.02 -2.64
CA PRO A 70 33.84 13.07 -1.92
C PRO A 70 33.69 13.19 -0.39
N ASN A 71 32.55 13.72 0.06
CA ASN A 71 32.19 13.87 1.48
C ASN A 71 31.25 12.77 1.97
N GLY A 72 31.16 11.64 1.27
CA GLY A 72 30.18 10.62 1.53
C GLY A 72 28.77 10.99 1.05
N ILE A 73 27.77 10.20 1.49
CA ILE A 73 26.35 10.42 1.16
C ILE A 73 25.48 9.78 2.24
N GLY A 74 24.31 10.39 2.54
CA GLY A 74 23.36 9.85 3.51
C GLY A 74 22.56 8.67 3.00
N TYR A 75 22.03 8.79 1.77
CA TYR A 75 21.08 7.85 1.18
C TYR A 75 21.41 7.48 -0.25
N LEU A 76 21.05 6.26 -0.65
CA LEU A 76 20.93 5.84 -2.05
C LEU A 76 19.46 5.64 -2.37
N ALA A 77 18.94 6.40 -3.33
CA ALA A 77 17.53 6.34 -3.74
C ALA A 77 17.35 5.37 -4.90
N GLN A 78 16.35 4.49 -4.83
CA GLN A 78 15.97 3.54 -5.88
C GLN A 78 17.18 2.85 -6.53
N PHE A 79 18.00 2.24 -5.69
CA PHE A 79 19.30 1.73 -6.08
C PHE A 79 19.19 0.46 -6.96
N ALA A 80 18.17 -0.38 -6.74
CA ALA A 80 17.96 -1.63 -7.45
C ALA A 80 17.12 -1.45 -8.71
N SER A 81 15.97 -0.77 -8.60
CA SER A 81 15.02 -0.55 -9.70
C SER A 81 15.59 0.31 -10.83
N SER A 82 16.65 1.07 -10.56
CA SER A 82 17.31 1.90 -11.56
C SER A 82 18.35 1.17 -12.41
N LEU A 83 18.60 -0.13 -12.18
CA LEU A 83 19.70 -0.89 -12.78
C LEU A 83 19.22 -2.15 -13.52
N LYS A 84 20.07 -2.66 -14.43
CA LYS A 84 19.88 -3.94 -15.16
C LYS A 84 20.74 -5.07 -14.57
N THR A 85 21.34 -4.86 -13.41
CA THR A 85 22.24 -5.80 -12.76
C THR A 85 21.51 -7.07 -12.29
N THR A 86 22.22 -8.16 -12.24
CA THR A 86 21.78 -9.35 -11.51
C THR A 86 21.83 -9.07 -10.00
N PRO A 87 21.10 -9.82 -9.16
CA PRO A 87 21.16 -9.66 -7.71
C PRO A 87 22.58 -9.71 -7.14
N THR A 88 23.43 -10.64 -7.63
CA THR A 88 24.84 -10.76 -7.21
C THR A 88 25.68 -9.55 -7.62
N GLU A 89 25.52 -9.06 -8.86
CA GLU A 89 26.21 -7.83 -9.33
C GLU A 89 25.78 -6.61 -8.50
N LEU A 90 24.50 -6.52 -8.17
CA LEU A 90 23.94 -5.46 -7.34
C LEU A 90 24.52 -5.49 -5.92
N LYS A 91 24.48 -6.64 -5.25
CA LYS A 91 25.05 -6.83 -3.90
C LYS A 91 26.55 -6.48 -3.86
N THR A 92 27.30 -6.88 -4.91
CA THR A 92 28.71 -6.54 -5.04
C THR A 92 28.93 -5.02 -5.13
N ALA A 93 28.19 -4.34 -5.99
CA ALA A 93 28.32 -2.88 -6.16
C ALA A 93 27.95 -2.11 -4.89
N ILE A 94 26.95 -2.59 -4.13
CA ILE A 94 26.57 -2.03 -2.84
C ILE A 94 27.69 -2.21 -1.82
N ALA A 95 28.25 -3.42 -1.69
CA ALA A 95 29.35 -3.68 -0.76
C ALA A 95 30.58 -2.83 -1.09
N ASP A 96 30.93 -2.70 -2.37
CA ASP A 96 32.05 -1.84 -2.82
C ASP A 96 31.80 -0.35 -2.48
N LEU A 97 30.54 0.11 -2.59
CA LEU A 97 30.19 1.48 -2.22
C LEU A 97 30.29 1.70 -0.71
N GLN A 98 29.75 0.78 0.10
CA GLN A 98 29.84 0.90 1.55
C GLN A 98 31.29 0.87 2.02
N ASP A 99 32.14 0.03 1.40
CA ASP A 99 33.59 0.01 1.67
C ASP A 99 34.25 1.35 1.32
N TYR A 100 33.91 1.98 0.17
CA TYR A 100 34.38 3.31 -0.17
C TYR A 100 33.99 4.34 0.89
N LEU A 101 32.71 4.34 1.32
CA LEU A 101 32.20 5.29 2.30
C LEU A 101 32.89 5.13 3.67
N VAL A 102 33.13 3.87 4.09
CA VAL A 102 33.77 3.60 5.39
C VAL A 102 35.27 3.90 5.35
N ASN A 103 35.98 3.57 4.26
CA ASN A 103 37.42 3.60 4.24
C ASN A 103 38.04 4.86 3.61
N GLU A 104 37.29 5.57 2.74
CA GLU A 104 37.84 6.72 1.99
C GLU A 104 37.21 8.08 2.39
N THR A 105 36.11 8.11 3.18
CA THR A 105 35.57 9.35 3.74
C THR A 105 36.08 9.58 5.17
N LYS A 106 36.11 10.84 5.65
CA LYS A 106 36.68 11.19 6.95
C LYS A 106 35.86 10.60 8.13
N SER A 107 34.52 10.64 8.02
CA SER A 107 33.63 10.16 9.07
C SER A 107 33.39 8.65 9.04
N GLY A 108 33.70 8.00 7.93
CA GLY A 108 33.57 6.55 7.78
C GLY A 108 32.14 6.04 7.98
N ILE A 109 31.14 6.70 7.39
CA ILE A 109 29.73 6.41 7.66
C ILE A 109 29.06 5.83 6.42
N PRO A 110 28.51 4.59 6.49
CA PRO A 110 27.77 3.94 5.40
C PRO A 110 26.49 4.71 5.02
N ALA A 111 26.01 4.51 3.79
CA ALA A 111 24.73 5.03 3.33
C ALA A 111 23.55 4.14 3.72
N ILE A 112 22.37 4.74 3.90
CA ILE A 112 21.07 4.06 3.93
C ILE A 112 20.67 3.77 2.48
N LEU A 113 20.21 2.55 2.22
CA LEU A 113 19.87 2.04 0.88
C LEU A 113 18.36 1.93 0.76
N SER A 114 17.77 2.89 0.02
CA SER A 114 16.33 3.07 -0.13
C SER A 114 15.81 2.47 -1.43
N GLU A 115 14.78 1.62 -1.36
CA GLU A 115 14.09 1.07 -2.52
C GLU A 115 12.59 1.02 -2.32
N GLU A 116 11.84 0.76 -3.37
CA GLU A 116 10.41 0.52 -3.33
C GLU A 116 10.11 -0.96 -3.04
N ALA A 117 9.02 -1.21 -2.29
CA ALA A 117 8.54 -2.57 -2.07
C ALA A 117 7.04 -2.65 -1.77
N ILE A 118 6.25 -1.80 -2.38
CA ILE A 118 4.79 -1.77 -2.18
C ILE A 118 4.10 -3.05 -2.67
N SER A 119 4.68 -3.71 -3.67
CA SER A 119 4.24 -4.99 -4.27
C SER A 119 5.38 -6.01 -4.33
N GLY A 120 6.14 -6.13 -3.24
CA GLY A 120 7.39 -6.89 -3.22
C GLY A 120 8.61 -6.05 -3.58
N PHE A 121 9.80 -6.56 -3.37
CA PHE A 121 11.05 -5.83 -3.58
C PHE A 121 11.23 -5.41 -5.04
N SER A 122 11.35 -4.10 -5.30
CA SER A 122 11.54 -3.56 -6.65
C SER A 122 12.97 -3.78 -7.17
N SER A 123 13.33 -5.03 -7.35
CA SER A 123 14.61 -5.46 -7.90
C SER A 123 14.41 -6.51 -8.99
N LYS A 124 15.35 -6.57 -9.94
CA LYS A 124 15.29 -7.57 -11.01
C LYS A 124 15.26 -8.99 -10.45
N GLY A 125 14.23 -9.75 -10.86
CA GLY A 125 14.06 -11.15 -10.46
C GLY A 125 13.47 -11.34 -9.06
N ALA A 126 13.02 -10.29 -8.39
CA ALA A 126 12.35 -10.41 -7.10
C ALA A 126 10.86 -10.77 -7.27
N THR A 127 10.34 -11.53 -6.31
CA THR A 127 8.92 -11.90 -6.21
C THR A 127 8.02 -10.66 -6.31
N THR A 128 7.01 -10.73 -7.17
CA THR A 128 6.03 -9.64 -7.36
C THR A 128 4.68 -10.04 -6.77
N LEU A 129 4.29 -9.36 -5.71
CA LEU A 129 3.03 -9.54 -4.98
C LEU A 129 1.88 -8.76 -5.65
N PRO A 130 0.60 -9.02 -5.30
CA PRO A 130 -0.49 -8.14 -5.65
C PRO A 130 -0.25 -6.71 -5.18
N GLN A 131 -0.77 -5.74 -5.94
CA GLN A 131 -0.71 -4.32 -5.57
C GLN A 131 -1.48 -4.05 -4.28
N GLN A 132 -1.12 -2.97 -3.56
CA GLN A 132 -1.59 -2.72 -2.20
C GLN A 132 -3.12 -2.65 -2.09
N ILE A 133 -3.82 -2.11 -3.10
CA ILE A 133 -5.29 -2.12 -3.14
C ILE A 133 -5.87 -3.55 -3.13
N GLY A 134 -5.26 -4.47 -3.86
CA GLY A 134 -5.62 -5.89 -3.83
C GLY A 134 -5.29 -6.52 -2.48
N MET A 135 -4.13 -6.20 -1.89
CA MET A 135 -3.76 -6.67 -0.56
C MET A 135 -4.73 -6.18 0.51
N GLY A 136 -5.23 -4.95 0.41
CA GLY A 136 -6.30 -4.43 1.26
C GLY A 136 -7.56 -5.30 1.18
N CYS A 137 -7.97 -5.70 -0.04
CA CYS A 137 -9.14 -6.57 -0.26
C CYS A 137 -9.02 -7.98 0.34
N THR A 138 -7.83 -8.38 0.79
CA THR A 138 -7.67 -9.63 1.56
C THR A 138 -8.28 -9.56 2.95
N TRP A 139 -8.35 -8.38 3.57
CA TRP A 139 -8.72 -8.17 4.98
C TRP A 139 -7.94 -9.13 5.91
N ASN A 140 -6.69 -9.37 5.59
CA ASN A 140 -5.81 -10.35 6.24
C ASN A 140 -4.46 -9.71 6.61
N PRO A 141 -4.40 -8.98 7.74
CA PRO A 141 -3.17 -8.36 8.20
C PRO A 141 -2.04 -9.37 8.41
N GLU A 142 -2.35 -10.57 8.90
CA GLU A 142 -1.37 -11.62 9.18
C GLU A 142 -0.68 -12.12 7.89
N LEU A 143 -1.44 -12.24 6.79
CA LEU A 143 -0.87 -12.56 5.48
C LEU A 143 0.05 -11.45 4.98
N LEU A 144 -0.37 -10.19 5.13
CA LEU A 144 0.45 -9.05 4.71
C LEU A 144 1.74 -8.95 5.53
N GLU A 145 1.67 -9.12 6.85
CA GLU A 145 2.85 -9.13 7.73
C GLU A 145 3.85 -10.23 7.34
N SER A 146 3.36 -11.44 7.06
CA SER A 146 4.21 -12.54 6.59
C SER A 146 4.86 -12.23 5.24
N ASN A 147 4.11 -11.67 4.28
CA ASN A 147 4.63 -11.28 2.98
C ASN A 147 5.73 -10.22 3.08
N THR A 148 5.51 -9.21 3.92
CA THR A 148 6.46 -8.11 4.08
C THR A 148 7.69 -8.53 4.88
N ALA A 149 7.57 -9.48 5.82
CA ALA A 149 8.72 -10.08 6.51
C ALA A 149 9.63 -10.82 5.53
N ASN A 150 9.07 -11.64 4.62
CA ASN A 150 9.86 -12.31 3.58
C ASN A 150 10.46 -11.31 2.58
N THR A 151 9.72 -10.26 2.22
CA THR A 151 10.25 -9.19 1.36
C THR A 151 11.43 -8.48 2.04
N SER A 152 11.34 -8.22 3.34
CA SER A 152 12.40 -7.63 4.16
C SER A 152 13.67 -8.49 4.14
N GLU A 153 13.54 -9.81 4.28
CA GLU A 153 14.65 -10.75 4.19
C GLU A 153 15.34 -10.68 2.82
N LEU A 154 14.59 -10.70 1.71
CA LEU A 154 15.15 -10.54 0.37
C LEU A 154 15.88 -9.21 0.20
N MET A 155 15.30 -8.12 0.71
CA MET A 155 15.90 -6.78 0.68
C MET A 155 17.21 -6.73 1.46
N ARG A 156 17.23 -7.26 2.69
CA ARG A 156 18.45 -7.33 3.53
C ARG A 156 19.55 -8.20 2.90
N ASN A 157 19.19 -9.29 2.25
CA ASN A 157 20.16 -10.15 1.53
C ASN A 157 20.90 -9.41 0.42
N ILE A 158 20.28 -8.38 -0.19
CA ILE A 158 20.93 -7.51 -1.17
C ILE A 158 21.69 -6.36 -0.50
N GLY A 159 21.35 -6.01 0.74
CA GLY A 159 21.92 -4.90 1.48
C GLY A 159 20.98 -3.68 1.59
N ALA A 160 19.72 -3.78 1.12
CA ALA A 160 18.71 -2.74 1.34
C ALA A 160 18.42 -2.58 2.84
N THR A 161 18.29 -1.33 3.29
CA THR A 161 18.05 -1.03 4.70
C THR A 161 16.85 -0.13 4.93
N HIS A 162 16.23 0.34 3.84
CA HIS A 162 15.13 1.28 3.90
C HIS A 162 14.14 1.04 2.75
N VAL A 163 12.85 1.14 3.03
CA VAL A 163 11.77 1.03 2.05
C VAL A 163 10.88 2.27 2.04
N LEU A 164 10.53 2.74 0.82
CA LEU A 164 9.67 3.90 0.60
C LEU A 164 8.17 3.51 0.67
N SER A 165 7.80 2.70 1.64
CA SER A 165 6.45 2.13 1.87
C SER A 165 6.24 1.88 3.36
N PRO A 166 4.96 1.73 3.83
CA PRO A 166 3.70 1.66 3.09
C PRO A 166 3.12 3.03 2.73
N MET A 167 2.27 3.08 1.69
CA MET A 167 1.41 4.23 1.47
C MET A 167 0.18 4.13 2.39
N LEU A 168 -0.01 5.15 3.24
CA LEU A 168 -1.08 5.21 4.24
C LEU A 168 -2.14 6.28 3.92
N ASP A 169 -2.05 6.88 2.74
CA ASP A 169 -3.08 7.83 2.29
C ASP A 169 -4.43 7.13 2.16
N ILE A 170 -5.46 7.77 2.71
CA ILE A 170 -6.85 7.37 2.51
C ILE A 170 -7.26 7.82 1.11
N CYS A 171 -7.76 6.89 0.30
CA CYS A 171 -8.12 7.17 -1.07
C CYS A 171 -9.62 7.03 -1.30
N ARG A 172 -10.30 8.14 -1.55
CA ARG A 172 -11.74 8.22 -1.79
C ARG A 172 -12.09 8.53 -3.23
N ASN A 173 -11.14 9.08 -3.98
CA ASN A 173 -11.36 9.52 -5.35
C ASN A 173 -10.86 8.47 -6.35
N SER A 174 -11.78 7.74 -6.99
CA SER A 174 -11.47 6.74 -8.02
C SER A 174 -10.80 7.32 -9.28
N HIS A 175 -10.84 8.63 -9.48
CA HIS A 175 -10.14 9.29 -10.59
C HIS A 175 -8.62 9.41 -10.35
N TRP A 176 -8.18 9.36 -9.09
CA TRP A 176 -6.76 9.49 -8.74
C TRP A 176 -5.92 8.31 -9.24
N GLY A 177 -4.80 8.60 -9.89
CA GLY A 177 -3.94 7.57 -10.47
C GLY A 177 -3.28 6.67 -9.44
N ARG A 178 -2.92 7.20 -8.26
CA ARG A 178 -2.23 6.45 -7.19
C ARG A 178 -3.15 5.65 -6.27
N ILE A 179 -4.44 5.56 -6.58
CA ILE A 179 -5.41 4.76 -5.81
C ILE A 179 -4.96 3.30 -5.61
N GLU A 180 -4.28 2.73 -6.59
CA GLU A 180 -3.77 1.35 -6.54
C GLU A 180 -2.74 1.11 -5.44
N GLU A 181 -2.01 2.17 -5.04
CA GLU A 181 -1.00 2.12 -3.99
C GLU A 181 -1.61 2.15 -2.58
N SER A 182 -2.90 2.48 -2.44
CA SER A 182 -3.60 2.60 -1.16
C SER A 182 -4.21 1.27 -0.70
N PHE A 183 -4.54 1.17 0.60
CA PHE A 183 -5.39 0.08 1.10
C PHE A 183 -6.90 0.37 0.94
N GLY A 184 -7.28 1.54 0.42
CA GLY A 184 -8.65 1.91 0.13
C GLY A 184 -9.13 3.20 0.82
N GLU A 185 -10.45 3.32 0.98
CA GLU A 185 -11.12 4.53 1.50
C GLU A 185 -11.26 4.57 3.02
N GLU A 186 -10.96 3.47 3.72
CA GLU A 186 -11.35 3.28 5.11
C GLU A 186 -10.16 3.40 6.07
N PRO A 187 -10.20 4.36 7.03
CA PRO A 187 -9.08 4.66 7.91
C PRO A 187 -8.67 3.52 8.85
N TYR A 188 -9.63 2.82 9.46
CA TYR A 188 -9.36 1.71 10.39
C TYR A 188 -8.70 0.51 9.68
N LEU A 189 -9.20 0.15 8.49
CA LEU A 189 -8.63 -0.93 7.69
C LEU A 189 -7.22 -0.56 7.20
N THR A 190 -7.05 0.66 6.69
CA THR A 190 -5.73 1.17 6.26
C THR A 190 -4.73 1.17 7.41
N ALA A 191 -5.15 1.58 8.61
CA ALA A 191 -4.30 1.55 9.80
C ALA A 191 -3.90 0.11 10.20
N ARG A 192 -4.85 -0.85 10.13
CA ARG A 192 -4.57 -2.27 10.43
C ARG A 192 -3.61 -2.90 9.43
N MET A 193 -3.85 -2.68 8.14
CA MET A 193 -2.98 -3.20 7.08
C MET A 193 -1.62 -2.50 7.09
N GLY A 194 -1.59 -1.18 7.29
CA GLY A 194 -0.36 -0.42 7.41
C GLY A 194 0.52 -0.87 8.58
N LEU A 195 -0.08 -1.15 9.75
CA LEU A 195 0.64 -1.70 10.89
C LEU A 195 1.26 -3.06 10.58
N ALA A 196 0.51 -3.95 9.93
CA ALA A 196 1.00 -5.26 9.53
C ALA A 196 2.18 -5.15 8.54
N PHE A 197 2.10 -4.22 7.58
CA PHE A 197 3.19 -3.94 6.66
C PHE A 197 4.46 -3.50 7.40
N ILE A 198 4.32 -2.54 8.34
CA ILE A 198 5.44 -2.01 9.11
C ILE A 198 6.08 -3.09 9.97
N ASN A 199 5.28 -3.86 10.71
CA ASN A 199 5.78 -4.93 11.57
C ASN A 199 6.56 -5.98 10.78
N GLY A 200 6.03 -6.45 9.65
CA GLY A 200 6.73 -7.43 8.82
C GLY A 200 8.04 -6.89 8.24
N MET A 201 8.03 -5.66 7.71
CA MET A 201 9.25 -5.05 7.16
C MET A 201 10.32 -4.79 8.21
N GLN A 202 9.95 -4.18 9.34
CA GLN A 202 10.91 -3.81 10.37
C GLN A 202 11.33 -4.98 11.27
N THR A 203 10.51 -6.04 11.34
CA THR A 203 10.71 -7.20 12.22
C THR A 203 10.82 -6.81 13.70
N ASP A 204 11.15 -7.74 14.59
CA ASP A 204 11.36 -7.44 16.02
C ASP A 204 12.69 -6.71 16.28
N ASP A 205 13.65 -6.82 15.38
CA ASP A 205 14.96 -6.16 15.45
C ASP A 205 15.30 -5.51 14.11
N LEU A 206 15.32 -4.18 14.07
CA LEU A 206 15.59 -3.39 12.87
C LEU A 206 16.97 -3.66 12.27
N LYS A 207 17.93 -4.22 13.01
CA LYS A 207 19.21 -4.67 12.47
C LYS A 207 19.05 -5.78 11.45
N ASN A 208 17.99 -6.60 11.58
CA ASN A 208 17.64 -7.66 10.66
C ASN A 208 16.49 -7.28 9.70
N GLY A 209 15.76 -6.22 10.03
CA GLY A 209 14.64 -5.69 9.24
C GLY A 209 15.02 -4.55 8.31
N VAL A 210 14.03 -4.00 7.62
CA VAL A 210 14.14 -2.85 6.72
C VAL A 210 13.30 -1.70 7.28
N ALA A 211 13.92 -0.53 7.47
CA ALA A 211 13.24 0.67 7.96
C ALA A 211 12.11 1.09 7.02
N THR A 212 10.90 1.23 7.53
CA THR A 212 9.73 1.65 6.75
C THR A 212 9.59 3.17 6.68
N THR A 213 8.87 3.62 5.66
CA THR A 213 8.47 5.01 5.47
C THR A 213 6.96 5.11 5.40
N ILE A 214 6.34 5.74 6.40
CA ILE A 214 4.93 6.10 6.29
C ILE A 214 4.78 7.26 5.30
N LYS A 215 3.96 7.07 4.25
CA LYS A 215 3.76 8.07 3.20
C LYS A 215 2.29 8.18 2.78
N HIS A 216 1.88 9.33 2.31
CA HIS A 216 2.64 10.60 2.29
C HIS A 216 2.13 11.47 3.43
N PHE A 217 2.95 11.80 4.40
CA PHE A 217 2.54 12.48 5.64
C PHE A 217 2.14 13.94 5.34
N ALA A 218 0.87 14.32 5.52
CA ALA A 218 -0.33 13.50 5.62
C ALA A 218 -1.43 14.10 4.76
N GLY A 219 -2.29 13.22 4.15
CA GLY A 219 -3.49 13.69 3.43
C GLY A 219 -3.30 13.98 1.94
N TYR A 220 -2.40 13.29 1.27
CA TYR A 220 -2.17 13.45 -0.16
C TYR A 220 -3.34 12.87 -0.99
N GLY A 221 -4.00 11.81 -0.52
CA GLY A 221 -5.16 11.22 -1.19
C GLY A 221 -6.34 12.20 -1.36
N ASP A 222 -6.50 13.13 -0.43
CA ASP A 222 -7.48 14.22 -0.47
C ASP A 222 -6.87 15.56 -0.91
N ASN A 223 -5.62 15.55 -1.38
CA ASN A 223 -4.86 16.72 -1.82
C ASN A 223 -4.82 17.86 -0.78
N GLY A 224 -4.85 17.53 0.52
CA GLY A 224 -4.86 18.47 1.64
C GLY A 224 -6.21 19.20 1.85
N LEU A 225 -7.27 18.72 1.22
CA LEU A 225 -8.62 19.29 1.29
C LEU A 225 -9.46 18.58 2.35
N PHE A 226 -9.24 18.90 3.60
CA PHE A 226 -9.97 18.37 4.76
C PHE A 226 -10.10 19.44 5.84
N ASN A 227 -11.11 19.30 6.70
CA ASN A 227 -11.21 20.08 7.94
C ASN A 227 -10.39 19.43 9.06
N GLU A 228 -10.28 20.10 10.22
CA GLU A 228 -9.48 19.63 11.34
C GLU A 228 -9.97 18.27 11.88
N LYS A 229 -11.28 18.06 11.97
CA LYS A 229 -11.88 16.80 12.43
C LYS A 229 -11.54 15.65 11.47
N GLU A 230 -11.79 15.82 10.16
CA GLU A 230 -11.44 14.83 9.14
C GLU A 230 -9.95 14.51 9.15
N PHE A 231 -9.11 15.53 9.39
CA PHE A 231 -7.67 15.32 9.49
C PHE A 231 -7.31 14.36 10.64
N TYR A 232 -7.78 14.63 11.86
CA TYR A 232 -7.42 13.85 13.04
C TYR A 232 -8.13 12.49 13.12
N GLU A 233 -9.41 12.42 12.76
CA GLU A 233 -10.19 11.19 12.88
C GLU A 233 -9.91 10.18 11.77
N GLU A 234 -9.60 10.66 10.56
CA GLU A 234 -9.52 9.84 9.38
C GLU A 234 -8.12 9.85 8.74
N THR A 235 -7.68 11.02 8.26
CA THR A 235 -6.43 11.15 7.51
C THR A 235 -5.20 10.79 8.34
N LEU A 236 -5.15 11.23 9.59
CA LEU A 236 -4.00 11.03 10.48
C LEU A 236 -3.98 9.64 11.13
N LEU A 237 -5.13 8.96 11.28
CA LEU A 237 -5.23 7.69 12.00
C LEU A 237 -4.23 6.62 11.52
N PRO A 238 -4.08 6.30 10.22
CA PRO A 238 -3.11 5.31 9.77
C PRO A 238 -1.66 5.72 10.08
N HIS A 239 -1.36 7.01 9.96
CA HIS A 239 -0.04 7.55 10.28
C HIS A 239 0.25 7.54 11.78
N GLU A 240 -0.73 7.92 12.61
CA GLU A 240 -0.64 7.85 14.08
C GLU A 240 -0.34 6.42 14.54
N VAL A 241 -1.04 5.43 13.98
CA VAL A 241 -0.81 4.01 14.25
C VAL A 241 0.59 3.59 13.77
N GLY A 242 1.00 4.01 12.58
CA GLY A 242 2.34 3.75 12.05
C GLY A 242 3.45 4.27 12.96
N VAL A 243 3.28 5.48 13.51
CA VAL A 243 4.23 6.07 14.45
C VAL A 243 4.17 5.40 15.83
N ARG A 244 2.98 5.32 16.43
CA ARG A 244 2.84 4.97 17.85
C ARG A 244 2.92 3.47 18.11
N LEU A 245 2.34 2.64 17.23
CA LEU A 245 2.34 1.17 17.36
C LEU A 245 3.40 0.53 16.48
N GLY A 246 3.49 0.91 15.20
CA GLY A 246 4.42 0.35 14.23
C GLY A 246 5.86 0.83 14.40
N LYS A 247 6.08 1.95 15.13
CA LYS A 247 7.42 2.52 15.31
C LYS A 247 8.15 2.71 13.96
N ALA A 248 7.41 3.17 12.95
CA ALA A 248 7.99 3.45 11.63
C ALA A 248 9.22 4.36 11.76
N GLU A 249 10.33 3.96 11.13
CA GLU A 249 11.61 4.67 11.27
C GLU A 249 11.66 5.95 10.44
N ASN A 250 10.86 6.03 9.34
CA ASN A 250 10.82 7.22 8.48
C ASN A 250 9.38 7.68 8.21
N ALA A 251 9.25 8.99 7.95
CA ALA A 251 8.05 9.62 7.43
C ALA A 251 8.40 10.46 6.19
N MET A 252 7.59 10.35 5.13
CA MET A 252 7.78 11.11 3.89
C MET A 252 6.77 12.23 3.79
N ALA A 253 7.25 13.48 3.68
CA ALA A 253 6.40 14.65 3.47
C ALA A 253 5.82 14.65 2.05
N GLY A 254 4.49 14.75 1.93
CA GLY A 254 3.80 14.68 0.64
C GLY A 254 4.04 15.88 -0.28
N TYR A 255 3.65 15.71 -1.57
CA TYR A 255 3.80 16.76 -2.58
C TYR A 255 2.84 17.94 -2.46
N HIS A 256 1.71 17.76 -1.78
CA HIS A 256 0.62 18.74 -1.70
C HIS A 256 0.89 19.85 -0.67
N THR A 257 -0.08 20.74 -0.53
CA THR A 257 -0.08 21.80 0.49
C THR A 257 -1.19 21.59 1.50
N ILE A 258 -0.95 21.94 2.76
CA ILE A 258 -1.98 22.05 3.78
C ILE A 258 -2.09 23.51 4.20
N LYS A 259 -3.28 24.09 4.14
CA LYS A 259 -3.51 25.51 4.40
C LYS A 259 -2.57 26.44 3.56
N GLY A 260 -2.24 26.01 2.33
CA GLY A 260 -1.35 26.73 1.40
C GLY A 260 0.15 26.62 1.70
N ILE A 261 0.56 25.84 2.70
CA ILE A 261 1.97 25.60 3.04
C ILE A 261 2.37 24.23 2.48
N PRO A 262 3.43 24.13 1.65
CA PRO A 262 3.95 22.85 1.15
C PRO A 262 4.34 21.92 2.30
N CYS A 263 3.93 20.64 2.27
CA CYS A 263 4.19 19.69 3.35
C CYS A 263 5.67 19.62 3.72
N SER A 264 6.58 19.64 2.74
CA SER A 264 8.04 19.64 2.96
C SER A 264 8.59 20.88 3.70
N ALA A 265 7.79 21.94 3.86
CA ALA A 265 8.18 23.16 4.57
C ALA A 265 7.15 23.56 5.65
N ASN A 266 6.30 22.64 6.05
CA ASN A 266 5.22 22.89 7.02
C ASN A 266 5.64 22.47 8.42
N LYS A 267 6.04 23.46 9.24
CA LYS A 267 6.48 23.22 10.61
C LYS A 267 5.35 22.66 11.51
N GLU A 268 4.10 23.17 11.36
CA GLU A 268 2.95 22.63 12.08
C GLU A 268 2.80 21.13 11.83
N LEU A 269 2.93 20.70 10.57
CA LEU A 269 2.81 19.30 10.21
C LEU A 269 3.98 18.44 10.68
N LEU A 270 5.24 18.84 10.35
CA LEU A 270 6.42 17.99 10.54
C LEU A 270 7.01 18.05 11.97
N THR A 271 6.85 19.18 12.64
CA THR A 271 7.38 19.35 14.00
C THR A 271 6.27 19.27 15.06
N ASP A 272 5.22 20.08 14.91
CA ASP A 272 4.26 20.21 16.01
C ASP A 272 3.35 18.98 16.07
N ILE A 273 2.82 18.49 14.95
CA ILE A 273 1.98 17.29 14.90
C ILE A 273 2.85 16.02 14.92
N LEU A 274 3.69 15.79 13.91
CA LEU A 274 4.40 14.53 13.76
C LEU A 274 5.33 14.23 14.95
N ARG A 275 6.19 15.19 15.33
CA ARG A 275 7.18 14.95 16.36
C ARG A 275 6.66 15.18 17.77
N ASN A 276 6.00 16.33 18.01
CA ASN A 276 5.64 16.71 19.38
C ASN A 276 4.35 16.00 19.83
N GLU A 277 3.32 15.93 18.99
CA GLU A 277 2.04 15.31 19.33
C GLU A 277 2.08 13.79 19.19
N LEU A 278 2.51 13.25 18.02
CA LEU A 278 2.55 11.80 17.78
C LEU A 278 3.79 11.14 18.40
N GLY A 279 4.83 11.89 18.77
CA GLY A 279 6.05 11.36 19.39
C GLY A 279 7.01 10.70 18.41
N PHE A 280 7.02 11.09 17.14
CA PHE A 280 7.92 10.55 16.12
C PHE A 280 9.37 10.97 16.37
N ASP A 281 10.27 10.01 16.55
CA ASP A 281 11.70 10.22 16.80
C ASP A 281 12.61 9.82 15.63
N GLY A 282 12.01 9.33 14.53
CA GLY A 282 12.70 8.89 13.32
C GLY A 282 13.07 10.03 12.35
N VAL A 283 13.41 9.67 11.13
CA VAL A 283 13.86 10.57 10.07
C VAL A 283 12.69 11.03 9.20
N VAL A 284 12.56 12.33 8.97
CA VAL A 284 11.63 12.90 7.99
C VAL A 284 12.36 13.11 6.67
N ILE A 285 11.94 12.39 5.65
CA ILE A 285 12.48 12.51 4.29
C ILE A 285 11.54 13.32 3.40
N SER A 286 12.08 13.98 2.40
CA SER A 286 11.28 14.58 1.34
C SER A 286 10.76 13.49 0.39
N ASP A 287 9.60 13.72 -0.21
CA ASP A 287 9.30 13.07 -1.48
C ASP A 287 10.26 13.59 -2.57
N PHE A 288 10.40 12.85 -3.68
CA PHE A 288 11.40 13.15 -4.70
C PHE A 288 11.17 14.54 -5.30
N TRP A 289 12.19 15.39 -5.22
CA TRP A 289 12.16 16.80 -5.66
C TRP A 289 11.16 17.70 -4.94
N SER A 290 10.50 17.28 -3.87
CA SER A 290 9.47 18.08 -3.21
C SER A 290 10.04 19.33 -2.53
N VAL A 291 11.29 19.30 -2.02
CA VAL A 291 11.97 20.51 -1.49
C VAL A 291 12.12 21.56 -2.57
N LYS A 292 12.58 21.18 -3.78
CA LYS A 292 12.66 22.09 -4.93
C LYS A 292 11.29 22.69 -5.28
N GLN A 293 10.20 21.90 -5.14
CA GLN A 293 8.84 22.37 -5.44
C GLN A 293 8.38 23.48 -4.48
N VAL A 294 8.90 23.58 -3.27
CA VAL A 294 8.63 24.70 -2.34
C VAL A 294 8.93 26.04 -3.00
N PHE A 295 10.01 26.11 -3.81
CA PHE A 295 10.35 27.26 -4.63
C PHE A 295 9.70 27.20 -6.02
N SER A 296 9.92 26.12 -6.78
CA SER A 296 9.63 26.10 -8.22
C SER A 296 8.12 26.04 -8.53
N ARG A 297 7.35 25.26 -7.77
CA ARG A 297 5.91 25.04 -7.99
C ARG A 297 5.06 25.96 -7.11
N TYR A 298 5.30 25.94 -5.81
CA TYR A 298 4.43 26.59 -4.83
C TYR A 298 4.78 28.07 -4.58
N LYS A 299 5.97 28.52 -4.99
CA LYS A 299 6.45 29.90 -4.77
C LYS A 299 6.43 30.32 -3.30
N TYR A 300 6.44 29.37 -2.38
CA TYR A 300 6.49 29.59 -0.94
C TYR A 300 7.88 30.06 -0.48
N ALA A 301 8.93 29.55 -1.13
CA ALA A 301 10.28 30.05 -1.00
C ALA A 301 10.63 31.03 -2.15
N LYS A 302 11.55 31.97 -1.88
CA LYS A 302 12.00 32.96 -2.86
C LYS A 302 13.05 32.42 -3.83
N THR A 303 13.88 31.50 -3.34
CA THR A 303 14.98 30.87 -4.06
C THR A 303 15.09 29.41 -3.70
N GLU A 304 15.88 28.65 -4.43
CA GLU A 304 16.14 27.25 -4.11
C GLU A 304 16.89 27.06 -2.77
N PRO A 305 17.93 27.87 -2.41
CA PRO A 305 18.51 27.88 -1.08
C PRO A 305 17.48 28.19 0.04
N ASP A 306 16.59 29.19 -0.17
CA ASP A 306 15.52 29.52 0.79
C ASP A 306 14.54 28.34 0.99
N ALA A 307 14.29 27.56 -0.04
CA ALA A 307 13.50 26.33 0.08
C ALA A 307 14.18 25.32 1.03
N GLY A 308 15.48 25.11 0.89
CA GLY A 308 16.26 24.26 1.79
C GLY A 308 16.20 24.73 3.24
N VAL A 309 16.40 26.02 3.48
CA VAL A 309 16.32 26.64 4.82
C VAL A 309 14.94 26.44 5.44
N LYS A 310 13.86 26.69 4.68
CA LYS A 310 12.49 26.54 5.18
C LYS A 310 12.17 25.09 5.50
N SER A 311 12.61 24.16 4.68
CA SER A 311 12.35 22.73 4.86
C SER A 311 13.06 22.16 6.08
N ILE A 312 14.35 22.43 6.27
CA ILE A 312 15.07 21.91 7.45
C ILE A 312 14.56 22.53 8.74
N LYS A 313 14.22 23.84 8.75
CA LYS A 313 13.58 24.50 9.90
C LYS A 313 12.17 24.00 10.22
N ALA A 314 11.48 23.46 9.21
CA ALA A 314 10.18 22.83 9.42
C ALA A 314 10.28 21.44 10.06
N GLY A 315 11.47 20.83 10.11
CA GLY A 315 11.70 19.50 10.66
C GLY A 315 11.96 18.40 9.63
N LEU A 316 12.13 18.75 8.34
CA LEU A 316 12.60 17.84 7.29
C LEU A 316 14.10 17.56 7.50
N ASP A 317 14.48 16.28 7.50
CA ASP A 317 15.88 15.89 7.76
C ASP A 317 16.65 15.61 6.47
N VAL A 318 16.03 15.01 5.44
CA VAL A 318 16.73 14.53 4.25
C VAL A 318 16.04 14.96 2.96
N GLU A 319 16.80 15.48 2.01
CA GLU A 319 16.35 15.82 0.65
C GLU A 319 16.63 14.66 -0.33
N LEU A 320 15.58 14.12 -0.96
CA LEU A 320 15.63 13.04 -1.94
C LEU A 320 15.14 13.49 -3.32
N PRO A 321 15.53 12.79 -4.44
CA PRO A 321 16.44 11.65 -4.53
C PRO A 321 17.93 12.05 -4.49
N PHE A 322 18.22 13.34 -4.66
CA PHE A 322 19.55 13.96 -4.54
C PHE A 322 19.40 15.41 -4.10
N GLY A 323 20.45 15.93 -3.46
CA GLY A 323 20.45 17.32 -2.99
C GLY A 323 20.38 18.33 -4.13
N MET A 324 19.39 19.22 -4.05
CA MET A 324 19.25 20.40 -4.92
C MET A 324 19.27 21.68 -4.09
N SER A 325 18.57 21.68 -2.97
CA SER A 325 18.45 22.81 -2.06
C SER A 325 19.40 22.69 -0.85
N PHE A 326 19.56 21.47 -0.33
CA PHE A 326 20.43 21.21 0.85
C PHE A 326 21.94 21.42 0.60
N PRO A 327 22.51 21.28 -0.63
CA PRO A 327 23.89 21.66 -0.88
C PRO A 327 24.23 23.11 -0.50
N TYR A 328 23.24 24.02 -0.53
CA TYR A 328 23.41 25.43 -0.19
C TYR A 328 23.36 25.72 1.33
N LEU A 329 23.10 24.73 2.18
CA LEU A 329 22.97 24.94 3.64
C LEU A 329 24.24 25.49 4.27
N LYS A 330 25.43 25.19 3.72
CA LYS A 330 26.69 25.77 4.17
C LYS A 330 26.71 27.28 3.95
N ASP A 331 26.37 27.74 2.74
CA ASP A 331 26.34 29.16 2.39
C ASP A 331 25.27 29.90 3.22
N GLU A 332 24.14 29.26 3.46
CA GLU A 332 23.05 29.83 4.26
C GLU A 332 23.38 29.88 5.76
N LEU A 333 24.21 28.96 6.27
CA LEU A 333 24.78 29.02 7.60
C LEU A 333 25.76 30.20 7.74
N GLU A 334 26.65 30.40 6.77
CA GLU A 334 27.60 31.53 6.72
C GLU A 334 26.88 32.89 6.67
N LYS A 335 25.72 32.95 6.00
CA LYS A 335 24.85 34.15 5.95
C LYS A 335 24.02 34.35 7.22
N GLY A 336 23.99 33.40 8.14
CA GLY A 336 23.17 33.44 9.36
C GLY A 336 21.67 33.18 9.13
N ASN A 337 21.28 32.61 7.99
CA ASN A 337 19.90 32.28 7.67
C ASN A 337 19.44 30.97 8.33
N ILE A 338 20.39 30.12 8.77
CA ILE A 338 20.17 28.85 9.49
C ILE A 338 21.21 28.74 10.60
N ALA A 339 20.91 28.03 11.69
CA ALA A 339 21.84 27.71 12.75
C ALA A 339 22.50 26.34 12.54
N ILE A 340 23.68 26.12 13.11
CA ILE A 340 24.37 24.83 13.03
C ILE A 340 23.55 23.73 13.74
N GLU A 341 22.80 24.11 14.77
CA GLU A 341 21.93 23.24 15.55
C GLU A 341 20.81 22.63 14.70
N ASP A 342 20.30 23.35 13.69
CA ASP A 342 19.29 22.83 12.76
C ASP A 342 19.87 21.67 11.91
N ILE A 343 21.12 21.84 11.44
CA ILE A 343 21.86 20.81 10.68
C ILE A 343 22.20 19.63 11.62
N ASP A 344 22.77 19.92 12.79
CA ASP A 344 23.20 18.90 13.73
C ASP A 344 22.04 18.04 14.23
N GLN A 345 20.86 18.63 14.41
CA GLN A 345 19.67 17.90 14.83
C GLN A 345 19.17 16.93 13.74
N ALA A 346 19.19 17.35 12.46
CA ALA A 346 18.84 16.49 11.34
C ALA A 346 19.85 15.34 11.18
N VAL A 347 21.15 15.64 11.20
CA VAL A 347 22.22 14.64 11.14
C VAL A 347 22.15 13.66 12.31
N LYS A 348 21.85 14.14 13.52
CA LYS A 348 21.68 13.28 14.70
C LYS A 348 20.60 12.23 14.48
N ARG A 349 19.44 12.59 13.91
CA ARG A 349 18.36 11.64 13.61
C ARG A 349 18.80 10.61 12.58
N VAL A 350 19.46 11.03 11.50
CA VAL A 350 20.01 10.14 10.50
C VAL A 350 21.02 9.16 11.10
N LEU A 351 21.91 9.61 11.98
CA LEU A 351 22.88 8.74 12.65
C LEU A 351 22.22 7.74 13.60
N ILE A 352 21.17 8.15 14.32
CA ILE A 352 20.37 7.25 15.16
C ILE A 352 19.72 6.16 14.31
N ALA A 353 19.11 6.50 13.18
CA ALA A 353 18.54 5.53 12.25
C ALA A 353 19.61 4.56 11.72
N LYS A 354 20.78 5.07 11.33
CA LYS A 354 21.92 4.24 10.91
C LYS A 354 22.40 3.27 11.99
N ASP A 355 22.45 3.70 13.24
CA ASP A 355 22.82 2.84 14.35
C ASP A 355 21.75 1.76 14.62
N ARG A 356 20.46 2.14 14.63
CA ARG A 356 19.33 1.18 14.74
C ARG A 356 19.35 0.11 13.64
N LEU A 357 19.77 0.48 12.43
CA LEU A 357 19.93 -0.42 11.27
C LEU A 357 21.24 -1.25 11.31
N GLY A 358 22.10 -1.04 12.31
CA GLY A 358 23.41 -1.70 12.41
C GLY A 358 24.47 -1.16 11.45
N LEU A 359 24.19 -0.08 10.70
CA LEU A 359 25.10 0.47 9.71
C LEU A 359 26.36 1.09 10.33
N LEU A 360 26.30 1.64 11.55
CA LEU A 360 27.48 2.20 12.20
C LEU A 360 28.51 1.15 12.65
N ASP A 361 28.15 -0.12 12.58
CA ASP A 361 29.00 -1.30 12.83
C ASP A 361 29.14 -2.14 11.54
N TYR A 362 29.11 -1.48 10.37
CA TYR A 362 29.17 -2.14 9.08
C TYR A 362 30.40 -3.03 8.95
N GLU A 363 30.16 -4.26 8.53
CA GLU A 363 31.15 -5.22 8.05
C GLU A 363 30.76 -5.65 6.63
N ARG A 364 31.77 -5.81 5.75
CA ARG A 364 31.50 -6.23 4.38
C ARG A 364 30.82 -7.60 4.37
N PRO A 365 29.63 -7.73 3.75
CA PRO A 365 28.95 -9.02 3.69
C PRO A 365 29.65 -9.99 2.72
N GLU A 366 29.45 -11.27 2.94
CA GLU A 366 29.80 -12.32 1.97
C GLU A 366 28.94 -12.17 0.71
N ILE A 367 29.56 -12.33 -0.46
CA ILE A 367 28.89 -12.22 -1.76
C ILE A 367 28.62 -13.63 -2.30
N GLU A 368 27.35 -14.01 -2.28
CA GLU A 368 26.89 -15.27 -2.84
C GLU A 368 26.86 -15.22 -4.37
N THR A 369 27.19 -16.34 -5.02
CA THR A 369 27.33 -16.40 -6.49
C THR A 369 25.99 -16.46 -7.24
N ASN A 370 24.92 -16.97 -6.60
CA ASN A 370 23.61 -17.17 -7.23
C ASN A 370 22.48 -16.77 -6.28
N LEU A 371 22.28 -15.47 -6.09
CA LEU A 371 21.17 -14.96 -5.29
C LEU A 371 19.85 -15.14 -6.05
N ASN A 372 18.93 -15.87 -5.44
CA ASN A 372 17.56 -16.03 -5.93
C ASN A 372 16.61 -15.13 -5.12
N LEU A 373 15.96 -14.18 -5.79
CA LEU A 373 15.00 -13.26 -5.17
C LEU A 373 13.53 -13.68 -5.40
N ASP A 374 13.30 -14.83 -6.06
CA ASP A 374 11.98 -15.45 -6.23
C ASP A 374 12.03 -16.94 -5.82
N PRO A 375 12.31 -17.23 -4.54
CA PRO A 375 12.30 -18.61 -4.06
C PRO A 375 10.88 -19.16 -4.05
N LYS A 376 10.75 -20.49 -4.10
CA LYS A 376 9.45 -21.17 -4.20
C LYS A 376 8.48 -20.80 -3.07
N GLU A 377 8.99 -20.57 -1.89
CA GLU A 377 8.20 -20.19 -0.71
C GLU A 377 7.52 -18.83 -0.93
N ASN A 378 8.25 -17.84 -1.42
CA ASN A 378 7.75 -16.51 -1.71
C ASN A 378 6.76 -16.54 -2.88
N ARG A 379 7.03 -17.36 -3.90
CA ARG A 379 6.12 -17.58 -5.02
C ARG A 379 4.79 -18.21 -4.56
N ASN A 380 4.82 -19.16 -3.62
CA ASN A 380 3.61 -19.72 -3.02
C ASN A 380 2.83 -18.64 -2.24
N MET A 381 3.49 -17.72 -1.57
CA MET A 381 2.85 -16.60 -0.86
C MET A 381 2.26 -15.60 -1.84
N ALA A 382 2.92 -15.31 -2.97
CA ALA A 382 2.38 -14.49 -4.05
C ALA A 382 1.10 -15.11 -4.61
N TYR A 383 1.07 -16.43 -4.82
CA TYR A 383 -0.14 -17.15 -5.24
C TYR A 383 -1.27 -17.07 -4.20
N GLN A 384 -0.97 -17.30 -2.92
CA GLN A 384 -1.98 -17.16 -1.86
C GLN A 384 -2.53 -15.75 -1.80
N SER A 385 -1.66 -14.75 -1.85
CA SER A 385 -2.03 -13.33 -1.84
C SER A 385 -2.93 -12.97 -3.03
N ALA A 386 -2.60 -13.45 -4.23
CA ALA A 386 -3.43 -13.27 -5.41
C ALA A 386 -4.81 -13.93 -5.24
N CYS A 387 -4.88 -15.16 -4.72
CA CYS A 387 -6.14 -15.84 -4.44
C CYS A 387 -7.03 -15.08 -3.44
N GLU A 388 -6.42 -14.48 -2.41
CA GLU A 388 -7.14 -13.76 -1.36
C GLU A 388 -7.43 -12.28 -1.71
N SER A 389 -6.85 -11.73 -2.78
CA SER A 389 -7.04 -10.34 -3.23
C SER A 389 -8.13 -10.17 -4.30
N ILE A 390 -8.43 -11.22 -5.05
CA ILE A 390 -9.38 -11.21 -6.18
C ILE A 390 -10.82 -11.25 -5.67
N VAL A 391 -11.61 -10.22 -6.02
CA VAL A 391 -12.98 -10.05 -5.55
C VAL A 391 -13.98 -10.53 -6.60
N VAL A 392 -14.88 -11.46 -6.23
CA VAL A 392 -16.03 -11.80 -7.07
C VAL A 392 -17.18 -10.83 -6.76
N LEU A 393 -17.53 -9.99 -7.75
CA LEU A 393 -18.54 -8.94 -7.61
C LEU A 393 -19.94 -9.40 -8.01
N LYS A 394 -20.04 -10.32 -8.97
CA LYS A 394 -21.31 -10.87 -9.46
C LYS A 394 -21.15 -12.32 -9.87
N ASN A 395 -22.16 -13.14 -9.58
CA ASN A 395 -22.21 -14.52 -10.04
C ASN A 395 -23.65 -15.03 -10.11
N ASN A 396 -24.15 -15.23 -11.32
CA ASN A 396 -25.49 -15.79 -11.55
C ASN A 396 -25.49 -17.34 -11.59
N GLY A 397 -24.52 -17.98 -10.91
CA GLY A 397 -24.36 -19.41 -10.83
C GLY A 397 -23.57 -20.04 -11.99
N ILE A 398 -22.86 -19.21 -12.80
CA ILE A 398 -21.93 -19.68 -13.83
C ILE A 398 -20.60 -20.11 -13.22
N LEU A 399 -20.16 -19.47 -12.15
CA LEU A 399 -18.95 -19.80 -11.40
C LEU A 399 -19.28 -20.58 -10.11
N PRO A 400 -18.44 -21.53 -9.70
CA PRO A 400 -17.32 -22.08 -10.49
C PRO A 400 -17.81 -22.78 -11.76
N LEU A 401 -16.96 -22.81 -12.80
CA LEU A 401 -17.30 -23.44 -14.07
C LEU A 401 -17.78 -24.87 -13.87
N LYS A 402 -18.91 -25.20 -14.46
CA LYS A 402 -19.52 -26.53 -14.35
C LYS A 402 -18.72 -27.55 -15.16
N LYS A 403 -18.84 -28.84 -14.79
CA LYS A 403 -18.13 -29.96 -15.45
C LYS A 403 -18.57 -30.22 -16.91
N ASP A 404 -19.73 -29.71 -17.32
CA ASP A 404 -20.27 -29.82 -18.66
C ASP A 404 -19.73 -28.77 -19.64
N VAL A 405 -19.04 -27.74 -19.19
CA VAL A 405 -18.33 -26.80 -20.05
C VAL A 405 -17.23 -27.53 -20.82
N LYS A 406 -17.27 -27.41 -22.15
CA LYS A 406 -16.33 -28.06 -23.09
C LYS A 406 -15.48 -27.08 -23.88
N LYS A 407 -15.95 -25.84 -24.04
CA LYS A 407 -15.26 -24.85 -24.85
C LYS A 407 -15.37 -23.45 -24.22
N ILE A 408 -14.21 -22.84 -24.02
CA ILE A 408 -14.06 -21.46 -23.48
C ILE A 408 -13.50 -20.58 -24.59
N ALA A 409 -14.15 -19.44 -24.82
CA ALA A 409 -13.56 -18.34 -25.58
C ALA A 409 -12.99 -17.31 -24.62
N LEU A 410 -11.67 -17.21 -24.52
CA LEU A 410 -10.96 -16.15 -23.83
C LEU A 410 -10.77 -14.99 -24.80
N VAL A 411 -11.20 -13.80 -24.39
CA VAL A 411 -11.07 -12.58 -25.19
C VAL A 411 -10.64 -11.40 -24.33
N GLY A 412 -10.15 -10.36 -24.96
CA GLY A 412 -9.78 -9.10 -24.29
C GLY A 412 -8.28 -8.86 -24.22
N PRO A 413 -7.90 -7.57 -24.10
CA PRO A 413 -6.51 -7.15 -24.13
C PRO A 413 -5.73 -7.61 -22.90
N ASN A 414 -6.38 -7.75 -21.75
CA ASN A 414 -5.74 -8.10 -20.48
C ASN A 414 -5.47 -9.61 -20.32
N ALA A 415 -6.00 -10.45 -21.21
CA ALA A 415 -5.90 -11.92 -21.09
C ALA A 415 -4.46 -12.45 -21.17
N ALA A 416 -3.63 -11.86 -22.04
CA ALA A 416 -2.27 -12.31 -22.34
C ALA A 416 -1.20 -11.27 -22.01
N ALA A 417 -1.57 -10.14 -21.46
CA ALA A 417 -0.67 -9.03 -21.18
C ALA A 417 -0.10 -9.10 -19.77
N VAL A 418 1.19 -9.24 -19.66
CA VAL A 418 1.90 -9.20 -18.37
C VAL A 418 1.75 -7.85 -17.66
N GLN A 419 1.59 -6.76 -18.43
CA GLN A 419 1.31 -5.41 -17.93
C GLN A 419 0.02 -5.33 -17.09
N SER A 420 -0.89 -6.27 -17.26
CA SER A 420 -2.16 -6.35 -16.51
C SER A 420 -1.99 -6.99 -15.13
N LEU A 421 -0.82 -7.56 -14.85
CA LEU A 421 -0.50 -8.17 -13.56
C LEU A 421 0.19 -7.19 -12.61
N LEU A 422 0.73 -6.09 -13.15
CA LEU A 422 1.69 -5.21 -12.50
C LEU A 422 1.09 -3.83 -12.26
N GLY A 423 1.27 -3.29 -11.06
CA GLY A 423 1.01 -1.90 -10.74
C GLY A 423 2.29 -1.05 -10.70
N ASP A 424 2.14 0.20 -10.30
CA ASP A 424 3.24 1.13 -10.13
C ASP A 424 4.22 0.63 -9.04
N TYR A 425 5.45 1.11 -9.12
CA TYR A 425 6.54 0.79 -8.18
C TYR A 425 6.95 -0.70 -8.13
N THR A 426 6.45 -1.57 -9.01
CA THR A 426 7.11 -2.85 -9.29
C THR A 426 8.41 -2.61 -10.06
N TYR A 427 9.39 -3.53 -9.95
CA TYR A 427 10.62 -3.41 -10.73
C TYR A 427 10.35 -3.21 -12.23
N GLN A 428 9.44 -4.00 -12.78
CA GLN A 428 9.10 -3.99 -14.20
C GLN A 428 8.54 -2.62 -14.64
N SER A 429 7.67 -2.01 -13.83
CA SER A 429 7.10 -0.69 -14.12
C SER A 429 8.16 0.40 -14.04
N LEU A 430 8.93 0.46 -12.96
CA LEU A 430 9.98 1.45 -12.76
C LEU A 430 11.08 1.35 -13.84
N ALA A 431 11.51 0.12 -14.15
CA ALA A 431 12.52 -0.13 -15.18
C ALA A 431 12.04 0.33 -16.56
N THR A 432 10.77 0.10 -16.90
CA THR A 432 10.20 0.51 -18.19
C THR A 432 10.01 2.02 -18.26
N PHE A 433 9.39 2.63 -17.24
CA PHE A 433 9.12 4.08 -17.24
C PHE A 433 10.38 4.94 -17.21
N PHE A 434 11.29 4.64 -16.30
CA PHE A 434 12.44 5.50 -16.06
C PHE A 434 13.68 5.11 -16.85
N ARG A 435 13.70 3.92 -17.44
CA ARG A 435 14.91 3.37 -18.08
C ARG A 435 14.67 2.82 -19.47
N SER A 436 13.43 2.80 -19.95
CA SER A 436 13.07 2.16 -21.23
C SER A 436 13.58 0.71 -21.33
N ILE A 437 13.55 -0.01 -20.21
CA ILE A 437 13.87 -1.43 -20.15
C ILE A 437 12.59 -2.19 -20.45
N PRO A 438 12.55 -3.04 -21.51
CA PRO A 438 11.40 -3.89 -21.77
C PRO A 438 11.07 -4.79 -20.57
N ILE A 439 9.80 -5.11 -20.38
CA ILE A 439 9.37 -6.05 -19.35
C ILE A 439 9.95 -7.43 -19.63
N ASP A 440 10.64 -7.99 -18.64
CA ASP A 440 11.14 -9.36 -18.64
C ASP A 440 10.11 -10.25 -17.92
N SER A 441 9.28 -10.96 -18.67
CA SER A 441 8.20 -11.79 -18.12
C SER A 441 8.66 -13.13 -17.55
N ASP A 442 9.93 -13.45 -17.70
CA ASP A 442 10.51 -14.71 -17.23
C ASP A 442 11.35 -14.57 -15.95
N ASN A 443 11.55 -13.33 -15.47
CA ASN A 443 12.40 -13.08 -14.31
C ASN A 443 11.90 -11.88 -13.43
N PRO A 444 11.02 -12.13 -12.43
CA PRO A 444 10.35 -13.40 -12.11
C PRO A 444 9.38 -13.82 -13.22
N LYS A 445 9.00 -15.09 -13.23
CA LYS A 445 8.02 -15.56 -14.21
C LYS A 445 6.63 -15.01 -13.89
N LEU A 446 6.09 -14.20 -14.79
CA LEU A 446 4.75 -13.61 -14.70
C LEU A 446 3.74 -14.52 -15.41
N ILE A 447 2.70 -14.97 -14.71
CA ILE A 447 1.69 -15.88 -15.26
C ILE A 447 0.43 -15.11 -15.61
N THR A 448 0.19 -14.91 -16.90
CA THR A 448 -1.03 -14.27 -17.41
C THR A 448 -2.26 -15.19 -17.28
N LEU A 449 -3.47 -14.62 -17.37
CA LEU A 449 -4.70 -15.40 -17.34
C LEU A 449 -4.73 -16.46 -18.45
N LEU A 450 -4.24 -16.13 -19.65
CA LEU A 450 -4.12 -17.09 -20.76
C LEU A 450 -3.21 -18.26 -20.41
N GLU A 451 -2.05 -18.00 -19.79
CA GLU A 451 -1.10 -19.05 -19.38
C GLU A 451 -1.66 -19.89 -18.24
N GLY A 452 -2.27 -19.27 -17.23
CA GLY A 452 -2.93 -19.94 -16.12
C GLY A 452 -4.02 -20.90 -16.61
N LEU A 453 -4.90 -20.44 -17.51
CA LEU A 453 -5.93 -21.28 -18.14
C LEU A 453 -5.32 -22.40 -18.97
N LYS A 454 -4.32 -22.14 -19.83
CA LYS A 454 -3.66 -23.19 -20.63
C LYS A 454 -3.04 -24.28 -19.77
N THR A 455 -2.50 -23.91 -18.62
CA THR A 455 -1.77 -24.84 -17.73
C THR A 455 -2.72 -25.62 -16.81
N ASN A 456 -3.75 -24.96 -16.25
CA ASN A 456 -4.53 -25.50 -15.15
C ASN A 456 -5.95 -25.95 -15.53
N LEU A 457 -6.45 -25.64 -16.75
CA LEU A 457 -7.74 -26.16 -17.19
C LEU A 457 -7.69 -27.68 -17.40
N ASN A 458 -8.84 -28.32 -17.18
CA ASN A 458 -9.02 -29.72 -17.57
C ASN A 458 -8.74 -29.88 -19.07
N LYS A 459 -7.92 -30.87 -19.44
CA LYS A 459 -7.51 -31.14 -20.84
C LYS A 459 -8.67 -31.41 -21.80
N ASN A 460 -9.87 -31.71 -21.28
CA ASN A 460 -11.09 -31.91 -22.06
C ASN A 460 -11.82 -30.60 -22.40
N ILE A 461 -11.35 -29.45 -21.92
CA ILE A 461 -11.90 -28.13 -22.21
C ILE A 461 -11.06 -27.47 -23.31
N ALA A 462 -11.66 -27.19 -24.44
CA ALA A 462 -11.01 -26.45 -25.51
C ALA A 462 -10.96 -24.94 -25.15
N LEU A 463 -9.80 -24.34 -25.28
CA LEU A 463 -9.57 -22.90 -25.03
C LEU A 463 -9.20 -22.23 -26.34
N THR A 464 -9.94 -21.20 -26.73
CA THR A 464 -9.57 -20.30 -27.83
C THR A 464 -9.22 -18.94 -27.24
N TYR A 465 -8.30 -18.24 -27.87
CA TYR A 465 -7.92 -16.86 -27.44
C TYR A 465 -7.87 -15.93 -28.65
N GLU A 466 -8.44 -14.75 -28.48
CA GLU A 466 -8.27 -13.64 -29.42
C GLU A 466 -8.43 -12.31 -28.67
N ARG A 467 -7.51 -11.36 -28.88
CA ARG A 467 -7.52 -10.06 -28.18
C ARG A 467 -8.82 -9.28 -28.40
N GLY A 468 -9.27 -9.13 -29.63
CA GLY A 468 -10.57 -8.58 -29.99
C GLY A 468 -10.71 -7.06 -29.96
N CYS A 469 -10.09 -6.37 -28.98
CA CYS A 469 -10.02 -4.91 -28.87
C CYS A 469 -8.72 -4.47 -28.20
N ASP A 470 -8.45 -3.16 -28.19
CA ASP A 470 -7.34 -2.54 -27.51
C ASP A 470 -7.76 -1.82 -26.21
N TRP A 471 -6.77 -1.39 -25.41
CA TRP A 471 -6.98 -0.59 -24.19
C TRP A 471 -7.32 0.86 -24.48
N THR A 472 -6.87 1.40 -25.61
CA THR A 472 -7.07 2.79 -26.00
C THR A 472 -7.48 2.87 -27.45
N LYS A 473 -8.23 3.93 -27.82
CA LYS A 473 -8.39 4.33 -29.22
C LYS A 473 -7.13 5.05 -29.66
N LEU A 474 -6.57 4.64 -30.79
CA LEU A 474 -5.52 5.39 -31.46
C LEU A 474 -6.15 6.44 -32.36
N SER A 475 -5.84 7.73 -32.12
CA SER A 475 -6.19 8.79 -33.04
C SER A 475 -5.42 8.64 -34.36
N ASN A 476 -5.88 9.31 -35.43
CA ASN A 476 -5.23 9.33 -36.75
C ASN A 476 -3.74 9.77 -36.72
N ASN A 477 -3.25 10.29 -35.60
CA ASN A 477 -1.87 10.71 -35.34
C ASN A 477 -1.10 9.75 -34.43
N GLU A 478 -1.59 8.51 -34.24
CA GLU A 478 -0.98 7.51 -33.33
C GLU A 478 -0.88 7.95 -31.86
N GLN A 479 -1.73 8.87 -31.42
CA GLN A 479 -1.85 9.31 -30.01
C GLN A 479 -3.07 8.65 -29.35
N PRO A 480 -2.98 8.22 -28.07
CA PRO A 480 -4.16 7.78 -27.35
C PRO A 480 -5.21 8.89 -27.26
N ASP A 481 -6.48 8.59 -27.51
CA ASP A 481 -7.59 9.55 -27.38
C ASP A 481 -7.90 9.89 -25.91
N GLU A 482 -7.38 9.11 -24.98
CA GLU A 482 -7.64 9.31 -23.56
C GLU A 482 -6.81 10.46 -22.99
N LYS A 483 -7.45 11.35 -22.25
CA LYS A 483 -6.81 12.41 -21.49
C LYS A 483 -6.10 11.81 -20.27
N ILE A 484 -4.88 11.35 -20.47
CA ILE A 484 -3.97 10.96 -19.40
C ILE A 484 -3.18 12.20 -19.01
N GLY A 485 -3.10 12.53 -17.74
CA GLY A 485 -2.67 13.83 -17.21
C GLY A 485 -1.28 14.33 -17.58
N ASP A 486 -0.34 13.49 -18.01
CA ASP A 486 1.02 13.91 -18.40
C ASP A 486 1.35 13.46 -19.83
N GLU A 487 1.75 14.40 -20.68
CA GLU A 487 2.20 14.16 -22.07
C GLU A 487 3.34 13.13 -22.18
N ARG A 488 4.21 13.04 -21.17
CA ARG A 488 5.27 12.03 -21.14
C ARG A 488 4.70 10.62 -20.98
N ILE A 489 3.58 10.49 -20.28
CA ILE A 489 2.94 9.21 -19.95
C ILE A 489 2.06 8.74 -21.10
N LYS A 490 1.42 9.65 -21.86
CA LYS A 490 0.71 9.32 -23.11
C LYS A 490 1.56 8.48 -24.06
N LYS A 491 2.85 8.80 -24.14
CA LYS A 491 3.82 8.06 -24.96
C LYS A 491 3.99 6.60 -24.50
N PHE A 492 3.88 6.33 -23.19
CA PHE A 492 4.04 4.99 -22.63
C PHE A 492 2.76 4.15 -22.77
N ALA A 493 1.58 4.73 -22.60
CA ALA A 493 0.32 4.07 -22.90
C ALA A 493 0.30 3.49 -24.35
N TYR A 494 0.91 4.21 -25.25
CA TYR A 494 1.06 3.82 -26.66
C TYR A 494 2.09 2.69 -26.90
N ILE A 495 3.21 2.70 -26.16
CA ILE A 495 4.24 1.65 -26.30
C ILE A 495 3.67 0.27 -25.98
N GLY A 496 2.81 0.15 -24.97
CA GLY A 496 2.17 -1.11 -24.61
C GLY A 496 1.26 -1.69 -25.70
N VAL A 497 0.68 -0.86 -26.55
CA VAL A 497 -0.19 -1.30 -27.67
C VAL A 497 0.64 -1.84 -28.83
N LYS A 498 1.80 -1.25 -29.13
CA LYS A 498 2.65 -1.69 -30.25
C LYS A 498 3.28 -3.07 -30.09
N ASP A 499 3.42 -3.55 -28.86
CA ASP A 499 4.05 -4.84 -28.58
C ASP A 499 3.12 -6.03 -28.85
N PHE A 500 1.86 -5.77 -29.21
CA PHE A 500 0.87 -6.81 -29.46
C PHE A 500 0.40 -6.79 -30.93
N PRO A 501 0.04 -7.96 -31.49
CA PRO A 501 -0.62 -8.04 -32.80
C PRO A 501 -1.90 -7.20 -32.81
N GLU A 502 -2.25 -6.64 -33.97
CA GLU A 502 -3.52 -5.92 -34.16
C GLU A 502 -4.72 -6.75 -33.69
N PRO A 503 -5.67 -6.18 -32.93
CA PRO A 503 -6.82 -6.91 -32.43
C PRO A 503 -7.77 -7.27 -33.57
N ASN A 504 -8.29 -8.50 -33.56
CA ASN A 504 -9.25 -8.97 -34.55
C ASN A 504 -10.63 -9.21 -33.93
N THR A 505 -11.43 -8.16 -33.86
CA THR A 505 -12.80 -8.21 -33.31
C THR A 505 -13.67 -9.26 -33.98
N LYS A 506 -13.58 -9.38 -35.31
CA LYS A 506 -14.39 -10.37 -36.07
C LYS A 506 -14.03 -11.80 -35.68
N ARG A 507 -12.75 -12.13 -35.58
CA ARG A 507 -12.27 -13.43 -35.16
C ARG A 507 -12.61 -13.72 -33.70
N ALA A 508 -12.48 -12.72 -32.83
CA ALA A 508 -12.90 -12.85 -31.44
C ALA A 508 -14.39 -13.24 -31.34
N LEU A 509 -15.27 -12.51 -32.00
CA LEU A 509 -16.70 -12.83 -32.03
C LEU A 509 -16.97 -14.20 -32.64
N GLN A 510 -16.26 -14.60 -33.71
CA GLN A 510 -16.42 -15.93 -34.31
C GLN A 510 -16.04 -17.03 -33.29
N ASN A 511 -14.97 -16.87 -32.50
CA ASN A 511 -14.58 -17.83 -31.48
C ASN A 511 -15.66 -18.02 -30.40
N THR A 512 -16.49 -17.00 -30.15
CA THR A 512 -17.54 -17.07 -29.12
C THR A 512 -18.76 -17.87 -29.57
N ILE A 513 -19.04 -17.97 -30.87
CA ILE A 513 -20.23 -18.65 -31.40
C ILE A 513 -20.30 -20.11 -30.95
N GLU A 514 -19.19 -20.81 -30.99
CA GLU A 514 -19.09 -22.23 -30.63
C GLU A 514 -18.71 -22.45 -29.14
N SER A 515 -18.49 -21.39 -28.34
CA SER A 515 -18.13 -21.54 -26.96
C SER A 515 -19.34 -21.77 -26.04
N ASP A 516 -19.12 -22.43 -24.93
CA ASP A 516 -20.11 -22.57 -23.84
C ASP A 516 -20.12 -21.35 -22.93
N VAL A 517 -18.95 -20.74 -22.77
CA VAL A 517 -18.75 -19.54 -21.92
C VAL A 517 -17.67 -18.64 -22.54
N ILE A 518 -17.85 -17.33 -22.36
CA ILE A 518 -16.88 -16.31 -22.74
C ILE A 518 -16.23 -15.78 -21.46
N ILE A 519 -14.90 -15.79 -21.42
CA ILE A 519 -14.13 -15.06 -20.39
C ILE A 519 -13.58 -13.81 -21.07
N ALA A 520 -14.06 -12.64 -20.63
CA ALA A 520 -13.69 -11.35 -21.18
C ALA A 520 -12.74 -10.62 -20.19
N ALA A 521 -11.45 -10.61 -20.50
CA ALA A 521 -10.41 -9.97 -19.69
C ALA A 521 -10.19 -8.53 -20.15
N MET A 522 -10.72 -7.57 -19.38
CA MET A 522 -10.82 -6.16 -19.71
C MET A 522 -10.19 -5.30 -18.59
N GLY A 523 -10.13 -4.01 -18.82
CA GLY A 523 -9.72 -3.03 -17.81
C GLY A 523 -8.46 -2.25 -18.19
N GLU A 524 -7.73 -1.84 -17.18
CA GLU A 524 -6.50 -1.07 -17.30
C GLU A 524 -5.26 -2.00 -17.31
N HIS A 525 -4.13 -1.42 -17.59
CA HIS A 525 -2.80 -1.98 -17.38
C HIS A 525 -1.88 -0.92 -16.76
N LEU A 526 -0.67 -1.29 -16.38
CA LEU A 526 0.28 -0.44 -15.63
C LEU A 526 0.56 0.96 -16.23
N TYR A 527 0.26 1.20 -17.52
CA TYR A 527 0.45 2.50 -18.16
C TYR A 527 -0.76 3.44 -18.06
N LEU A 528 -1.91 2.95 -17.60
CA LEU A 528 -3.17 3.71 -17.50
C LEU A 528 -3.52 4.14 -16.08
N VAL A 529 -2.76 3.67 -15.08
CA VAL A 529 -2.97 3.96 -13.66
C VAL A 529 -1.62 4.14 -12.98
N GLY A 530 -1.58 4.80 -11.83
CA GLY A 530 -0.37 5.11 -11.07
C GLY A 530 -0.08 6.60 -11.00
N GLU A 531 1.12 6.97 -10.57
CA GLU A 531 1.49 8.37 -10.34
C GLU A 531 1.40 9.22 -11.61
N ASN A 532 0.74 10.38 -11.52
CA ASN A 532 0.44 11.32 -12.62
C ASN A 532 -0.43 10.71 -13.75
N ARG A 533 -1.21 9.67 -13.45
CA ARG A 533 -2.12 8.99 -14.38
C ARG A 533 -3.58 9.05 -13.91
N ASP A 534 -3.99 10.24 -13.45
CA ASP A 534 -5.38 10.52 -13.14
C ASP A 534 -6.24 10.42 -14.40
N ARG A 535 -7.47 9.93 -14.24
CA ARG A 535 -8.43 9.80 -15.35
C ARG A 535 -9.71 10.59 -15.04
N GLU A 536 -10.14 11.44 -15.96
CA GLU A 536 -11.43 12.15 -15.88
C GLU A 536 -12.60 11.18 -16.10
N ASP A 537 -12.40 10.17 -16.93
CA ASP A 537 -13.37 9.12 -17.24
C ASP A 537 -12.84 7.76 -16.79
N ILE A 538 -13.54 7.13 -15.84
CA ILE A 538 -13.18 5.84 -15.26
C ILE A 538 -14.02 4.67 -15.78
N HIS A 539 -14.66 4.80 -16.95
CA HIS A 539 -15.18 3.65 -17.69
C HIS A 539 -14.02 2.74 -18.15
N LEU A 540 -14.37 1.53 -18.64
CA LEU A 540 -13.38 0.69 -19.28
C LEU A 540 -12.68 1.46 -20.40
N PRO A 541 -11.33 1.40 -20.50
CA PRO A 541 -10.59 2.20 -21.47
C PRO A 541 -10.95 1.88 -22.93
N GLY A 542 -10.91 2.89 -23.79
CA GLY A 542 -11.03 2.74 -25.23
C GLY A 542 -12.42 2.22 -25.70
N GLU A 543 -12.43 1.12 -26.44
CA GLU A 543 -13.68 0.52 -26.99
C GLU A 543 -14.14 -0.73 -26.22
N GLN A 544 -13.58 -0.97 -25.04
CA GLN A 544 -13.83 -2.21 -24.30
C GLN A 544 -15.30 -2.40 -23.92
N ASP A 545 -16.01 -1.34 -23.48
CA ASP A 545 -17.45 -1.40 -23.19
C ASP A 545 -18.26 -1.82 -24.43
N ALA A 546 -18.01 -1.18 -25.57
CA ALA A 546 -18.67 -1.52 -26.83
C ALA A 546 -18.34 -2.95 -27.27
N PHE A 547 -17.13 -3.43 -27.02
CA PHE A 547 -16.74 -4.79 -27.34
C PHE A 547 -17.44 -5.80 -26.42
N VAL A 548 -17.52 -5.55 -25.10
CA VAL A 548 -18.27 -6.40 -24.16
C VAL A 548 -19.76 -6.45 -24.52
N GLN A 549 -20.36 -5.35 -24.95
CA GLN A 549 -21.75 -5.36 -25.45
C GLN A 549 -21.93 -6.26 -26.66
N LYS A 550 -20.96 -6.29 -27.59
CA LYS A 550 -20.99 -7.24 -28.74
C LYS A 550 -20.85 -8.69 -28.29
N LEU A 551 -20.05 -8.98 -27.28
CA LEU A 551 -19.94 -10.32 -26.69
C LEU A 551 -21.25 -10.74 -26.03
N ILE A 552 -21.89 -9.87 -25.27
CA ILE A 552 -23.21 -10.10 -24.66
C ILE A 552 -24.26 -10.38 -25.73
N ALA A 553 -24.24 -9.65 -26.85
CA ALA A 553 -25.18 -9.84 -27.97
C ALA A 553 -25.07 -11.21 -28.65
N THR A 554 -24.01 -11.99 -28.44
CA THR A 554 -23.90 -13.38 -28.92
C THR A 554 -24.85 -14.33 -28.19
N GLY A 555 -25.44 -13.91 -27.06
CA GLY A 555 -26.30 -14.74 -26.21
C GLY A 555 -25.56 -15.78 -25.35
N LYS A 556 -24.24 -15.80 -25.39
CA LYS A 556 -23.42 -16.67 -24.54
C LYS A 556 -23.18 -16.05 -23.17
N PRO A 557 -23.07 -16.83 -22.11
CA PRO A 557 -22.74 -16.29 -20.78
C PRO A 557 -21.34 -15.66 -20.79
N VAL A 558 -21.25 -14.41 -20.34
CA VAL A 558 -20.00 -13.63 -20.24
C VAL A 558 -19.55 -13.57 -18.80
N VAL A 559 -18.35 -14.05 -18.52
CA VAL A 559 -17.59 -13.82 -17.28
C VAL A 559 -16.64 -12.65 -17.55
N LEU A 560 -16.91 -11.48 -16.95
CA LEU A 560 -16.08 -10.31 -17.10
C LEU A 560 -15.01 -10.33 -15.99
N VAL A 561 -13.74 -10.32 -16.39
CA VAL A 561 -12.57 -10.18 -15.47
C VAL A 561 -11.98 -8.81 -15.69
N ILE A 562 -12.03 -7.97 -14.66
CA ILE A 562 -11.58 -6.58 -14.69
C ILE A 562 -10.21 -6.49 -14.05
N PHE A 563 -9.23 -6.03 -14.81
CA PHE A 563 -7.90 -5.67 -14.32
C PHE A 563 -7.80 -4.14 -14.15
N GLY A 564 -7.00 -3.69 -13.22
CA GLY A 564 -6.73 -2.26 -13.02
C GLY A 564 -6.62 -1.86 -11.56
N GLY A 565 -6.15 -0.64 -11.34
CA GLY A 565 -5.89 -0.12 -10.01
C GLY A 565 -7.09 0.56 -9.36
N ARG A 566 -8.17 0.81 -10.10
CA ARG A 566 -9.34 1.58 -9.65
C ARG A 566 -10.66 0.86 -9.93
N PRO A 567 -11.75 1.19 -9.22
CA PRO A 567 -13.10 0.86 -9.64
C PRO A 567 -13.37 1.43 -11.02
N GLN A 568 -13.91 0.60 -11.94
CA GLN A 568 -14.24 1.02 -13.29
C GLN A 568 -15.75 1.00 -13.49
N ILE A 569 -16.31 2.05 -14.10
CA ILE A 569 -17.76 2.14 -14.35
C ILE A 569 -18.13 1.13 -15.43
N ILE A 570 -19.01 0.22 -15.07
CA ILE A 570 -19.54 -0.86 -15.94
C ILE A 570 -21.06 -0.96 -15.90
N THR A 571 -21.74 0.12 -15.54
CA THR A 571 -23.18 0.17 -15.26
C THR A 571 -24.02 -0.36 -16.41
N GLU A 572 -23.64 -0.12 -17.66
CA GLU A 572 -24.36 -0.57 -18.85
C GLU A 572 -24.23 -2.06 -19.14
N ILE A 573 -23.09 -2.66 -18.77
CA ILE A 573 -22.75 -4.06 -19.08
C ILE A 573 -22.95 -4.98 -17.88
N GLU A 574 -22.85 -4.45 -16.65
CA GLU A 574 -22.97 -5.22 -15.41
C GLU A 574 -24.21 -6.11 -15.37
N PRO A 575 -25.46 -5.58 -15.61
CA PRO A 575 -26.67 -6.39 -15.49
C PRO A 575 -26.69 -7.62 -16.41
N LYS A 576 -25.99 -7.54 -17.53
CA LYS A 576 -25.98 -8.53 -18.62
C LYS A 576 -24.86 -9.56 -18.53
N CYS A 577 -23.83 -9.31 -17.70
CA CYS A 577 -22.75 -10.27 -17.45
C CYS A 577 -23.23 -11.40 -16.52
N ALA A 578 -22.82 -12.63 -16.78
CA ALA A 578 -23.14 -13.80 -15.98
C ALA A 578 -22.33 -13.85 -14.68
N ALA A 579 -21.09 -13.37 -14.72
CA ALA A 579 -20.26 -13.14 -13.55
C ALA A 579 -19.29 -11.98 -13.79
N ILE A 580 -18.84 -11.34 -12.69
CA ILE A 580 -17.86 -10.25 -12.72
C ILE A 580 -16.84 -10.50 -11.63
N ILE A 581 -15.56 -10.41 -11.99
CA ILE A 581 -14.40 -10.58 -11.11
C ILE A 581 -13.54 -9.33 -11.20
N GLN A 582 -13.24 -8.71 -10.06
CA GLN A 582 -12.23 -7.64 -9.96
C GLN A 582 -10.91 -8.28 -9.59
N ALA A 583 -9.96 -8.26 -10.51
CA ALA A 583 -8.66 -8.88 -10.34
C ALA A 583 -7.60 -7.93 -9.75
N TRP A 584 -7.82 -6.62 -9.81
CA TRP A 584 -6.83 -5.59 -9.52
C TRP A 584 -5.56 -5.79 -10.37
N PHE A 585 -4.37 -5.55 -9.79
CA PHE A 585 -3.08 -6.01 -10.30
C PHE A 585 -2.59 -7.15 -9.41
N PRO A 586 -2.80 -8.40 -9.80
CA PRO A 586 -2.71 -9.55 -8.91
C PRO A 586 -1.29 -10.12 -8.74
N GLY A 587 -0.26 -9.46 -9.30
CA GLY A 587 1.13 -9.92 -9.21
C GLY A 587 1.44 -11.14 -10.08
N GLU A 588 2.62 -11.73 -9.87
CA GLU A 588 3.20 -12.76 -10.74
C GLU A 588 2.37 -14.04 -10.90
N GLU A 589 1.58 -14.40 -9.89
CA GLU A 589 0.75 -15.60 -9.86
C GLU A 589 -0.73 -15.34 -10.21
N GLY A 590 -1.04 -14.13 -10.66
CA GLY A 590 -2.42 -13.69 -10.93
C GLY A 590 -3.20 -14.59 -11.88
N GLY A 591 -2.55 -15.09 -12.94
CA GLY A 591 -3.20 -16.00 -13.91
C GLY A 591 -3.56 -17.36 -13.31
N ASN A 592 -2.71 -17.91 -12.44
CA ASN A 592 -3.00 -19.15 -11.71
C ASN A 592 -4.14 -18.95 -10.72
N ALA A 593 -4.10 -17.88 -9.92
CA ALA A 593 -5.12 -17.54 -8.95
C ALA A 593 -6.51 -17.34 -9.60
N LEU A 594 -6.58 -16.55 -10.67
CA LEU A 594 -7.81 -16.36 -11.45
C LEU A 594 -8.36 -17.66 -11.99
N THR A 595 -7.50 -18.50 -12.55
CA THR A 595 -7.91 -19.81 -13.10
C THR A 595 -8.49 -20.71 -12.00
N ASP A 596 -7.86 -20.75 -10.82
CA ASP A 596 -8.30 -21.58 -9.70
C ASP A 596 -9.60 -21.05 -9.07
N ILE A 597 -9.82 -19.75 -9.06
CA ILE A 597 -11.12 -19.15 -8.69
C ILE A 597 -12.18 -19.52 -9.75
N ILE A 598 -11.94 -19.28 -11.04
CA ILE A 598 -12.89 -19.54 -12.11
C ILE A 598 -13.31 -21.02 -12.13
N THR A 599 -12.38 -21.93 -11.89
CA THR A 599 -12.63 -23.39 -11.90
C THR A 599 -13.15 -23.92 -10.56
N GLY A 600 -13.13 -23.12 -9.48
CA GLY A 600 -13.61 -23.49 -8.16
C GLY A 600 -12.63 -24.33 -7.31
N LYS A 601 -11.39 -24.40 -7.71
CA LYS A 601 -10.32 -24.97 -6.89
C LYS A 601 -10.05 -24.09 -5.67
N VAL A 602 -10.21 -22.76 -5.83
CA VAL A 602 -10.18 -21.77 -4.76
C VAL A 602 -11.57 -21.14 -4.61
N ASN A 603 -12.06 -21.06 -3.40
CA ASN A 603 -13.27 -20.32 -3.05
C ASN A 603 -12.91 -18.87 -2.74
N PRO A 604 -13.42 -17.86 -3.48
CA PRO A 604 -13.10 -16.46 -3.25
C PRO A 604 -13.57 -16.00 -1.86
N SER A 605 -12.78 -15.13 -1.23
CA SER A 605 -13.08 -14.57 0.09
C SER A 605 -12.82 -13.07 0.18
N ALA A 606 -12.22 -12.48 -0.84
CA ALA A 606 -11.89 -11.06 -0.88
C ALA A 606 -13.13 -10.17 -0.80
N LYS A 607 -12.97 -8.99 -0.18
CA LYS A 607 -14.01 -7.96 -0.12
C LYS A 607 -13.45 -6.59 -0.49
N LEU A 608 -14.26 -5.78 -1.16
CA LEU A 608 -13.87 -4.43 -1.60
C LEU A 608 -13.46 -3.55 -0.41
N THR A 609 -12.42 -2.78 -0.62
CA THR A 609 -11.95 -1.73 0.31
C THR A 609 -12.27 -0.32 -0.18
N LEU A 610 -13.01 -0.26 -1.28
CA LEU A 610 -13.50 0.95 -1.93
C LEU A 610 -14.96 0.79 -2.30
N THR A 611 -15.69 1.88 -2.22
CA THR A 611 -17.03 2.00 -2.81
C THR A 611 -16.91 2.05 -4.33
N TYR A 612 -17.71 1.25 -5.03
CA TYR A 612 -17.69 1.14 -6.49
C TYR A 612 -18.74 2.06 -7.10
N PRO A 613 -18.39 3.18 -7.77
CA PRO A 613 -19.36 4.16 -8.27
C PRO A 613 -20.13 3.62 -9.48
N ARG A 614 -21.32 4.20 -9.74
CA ARG A 614 -22.14 3.92 -10.93
C ARG A 614 -21.85 4.86 -12.08
N THR A 615 -21.42 6.08 -11.79
CA THR A 615 -21.12 7.13 -12.78
C THR A 615 -19.87 7.89 -12.38
N ASN A 616 -19.28 8.62 -13.32
CA ASN A 616 -18.13 9.49 -13.04
C ASN A 616 -18.45 10.56 -11.98
N GLU A 617 -19.66 11.12 -12.05
CA GLU A 617 -20.10 12.20 -11.16
C GLU A 617 -20.37 11.70 -9.74
N GLN A 618 -20.59 10.40 -9.55
CA GLN A 618 -20.76 9.80 -8.23
C GLN A 618 -19.42 9.67 -7.48
N ALA A 619 -18.29 9.64 -8.17
CA ALA A 619 -16.97 9.62 -7.54
C ALA A 619 -16.51 11.05 -7.18
N PRO A 620 -16.04 11.32 -5.93
CA PRO A 620 -15.87 10.37 -4.83
C PRO A 620 -17.21 10.04 -4.12
N ILE A 621 -17.40 8.76 -3.80
CA ILE A 621 -18.48 8.26 -2.95
C ILE A 621 -17.87 7.38 -1.85
N VAL A 622 -18.23 7.60 -0.60
CA VAL A 622 -17.67 6.88 0.56
C VAL A 622 -18.79 6.34 1.45
N TYR A 623 -18.54 5.17 2.02
CA TYR A 623 -19.55 4.47 2.82
C TYR A 623 -19.85 5.16 4.16
N SER A 624 -18.86 5.81 4.76
CA SER A 624 -18.97 6.41 6.10
C SER A 624 -20.02 7.50 6.16
N GLN A 625 -20.19 8.27 5.07
CA GLN A 625 -21.22 9.31 4.96
C GLN A 625 -22.65 8.76 4.80
N GLY A 626 -22.79 7.42 4.65
CA GLY A 626 -24.06 6.76 4.41
C GLY A 626 -24.56 6.95 2.96
N TYR A 627 -24.91 5.86 2.31
CA TYR A 627 -25.48 5.94 0.96
C TYR A 627 -26.93 6.41 1.00
N LYS A 628 -27.29 7.32 0.10
CA LYS A 628 -28.67 7.76 -0.09
C LYS A 628 -29.42 6.74 -0.94
N GLU A 629 -30.71 6.52 -0.65
CA GLU A 629 -31.55 5.53 -1.35
C GLU A 629 -31.57 5.73 -2.87
N ASN A 630 -31.56 6.97 -3.33
CA ASN A 630 -31.56 7.35 -4.75
C ASN A 630 -30.15 7.50 -5.35
N ASP A 631 -29.09 7.25 -4.57
CA ASP A 631 -27.68 7.40 -4.97
C ASP A 631 -26.83 6.25 -4.47
N MET A 632 -27.35 5.03 -4.57
CA MET A 632 -26.66 3.81 -4.17
C MET A 632 -25.48 3.50 -5.12
N PRO A 633 -24.32 3.13 -4.60
CA PRO A 633 -23.20 2.70 -5.43
C PRO A 633 -23.51 1.43 -6.25
N MET A 634 -22.65 1.08 -7.18
CA MET A 634 -22.76 -0.19 -7.89
C MET A 634 -22.46 -1.36 -6.95
N TYR A 635 -21.35 -1.29 -6.22
CA TYR A 635 -21.02 -2.22 -5.15
C TYR A 635 -20.55 -1.42 -3.92
N PRO A 636 -21.06 -1.75 -2.73
CA PRO A 636 -20.72 -1.02 -1.51
C PRO A 636 -19.36 -1.44 -0.96
N PHE A 637 -18.80 -0.61 -0.09
CA PHE A 637 -17.64 -0.97 0.73
C PHE A 637 -17.86 -2.29 1.50
N GLY A 638 -16.84 -3.12 1.55
CA GLY A 638 -16.89 -4.42 2.24
C GLY A 638 -17.58 -5.54 1.47
N TYR A 639 -18.05 -5.28 0.24
CA TYR A 639 -18.76 -6.26 -0.58
C TYR A 639 -17.82 -7.24 -1.28
N GLY A 640 -18.25 -8.49 -1.39
CA GLY A 640 -17.60 -9.56 -2.15
C GLY A 640 -18.31 -10.89 -1.94
N LEU A 641 -18.38 -11.72 -2.99
CA LEU A 641 -19.09 -12.98 -3.01
C LEU A 641 -18.17 -14.18 -2.72
N SER A 642 -18.77 -15.25 -2.22
CA SER A 642 -18.17 -16.56 -2.01
C SER A 642 -18.96 -17.65 -2.75
N TYR A 643 -18.34 -18.80 -3.03
CA TYR A 643 -19.03 -20.00 -3.54
C TYR A 643 -19.75 -20.80 -2.45
N THR A 644 -19.69 -20.34 -1.21
CA THR A 644 -20.43 -20.91 -0.07
C THR A 644 -21.30 -19.85 0.59
N ASN A 645 -22.19 -20.28 1.50
CA ASN A 645 -23.06 -19.37 2.23
C ASN A 645 -22.72 -19.41 3.72
N PHE A 646 -22.83 -18.28 4.37
CA PHE A 646 -22.60 -18.13 5.80
C PHE A 646 -23.87 -17.63 6.49
N ASP A 647 -24.26 -18.34 7.55
CA ASP A 647 -25.36 -17.94 8.41
C ASP A 647 -24.83 -17.32 9.70
N TYR A 648 -25.46 -16.23 10.11
CA TYR A 648 -25.12 -15.51 11.32
C TYR A 648 -26.20 -15.73 12.38
N SER A 649 -25.82 -16.07 13.61
CA SER A 649 -26.75 -16.36 14.68
C SER A 649 -26.17 -16.01 16.06
N GLY A 650 -27.00 -16.09 17.12
CA GLY A 650 -26.56 -15.99 18.50
C GLY A 650 -25.98 -14.63 18.88
N PHE A 651 -26.43 -13.54 18.25
CA PHE A 651 -25.98 -12.17 18.54
C PHE A 651 -26.19 -11.79 20.00
N LYS A 652 -25.15 -11.18 20.59
CA LYS A 652 -25.16 -10.65 21.97
C LYS A 652 -24.42 -9.32 21.99
N SER A 653 -25.00 -8.35 22.66
CA SER A 653 -24.38 -7.06 22.98
C SER A 653 -24.76 -6.65 24.40
N PRO A 654 -23.92 -5.92 25.14
CA PRO A 654 -24.30 -5.35 26.44
C PRO A 654 -25.36 -4.25 26.23
N LYS A 655 -26.22 -4.02 27.22
CA LYS A 655 -27.20 -2.92 27.16
C LYS A 655 -26.57 -1.59 27.60
N HIS A 656 -25.67 -1.65 28.58
CA HIS A 656 -25.01 -0.49 29.18
C HIS A 656 -23.53 -0.79 29.38
N VAL A 657 -22.69 0.18 29.09
CA VAL A 657 -21.25 0.18 29.32
C VAL A 657 -20.86 1.57 29.81
N LYS A 658 -19.93 1.69 30.73
CA LYS A 658 -19.43 3.00 31.15
C LYS A 658 -18.46 3.56 30.13
N THR A 659 -18.42 4.88 30.00
CA THR A 659 -17.41 5.60 29.18
C THR A 659 -15.97 5.28 29.62
N THR A 660 -15.78 4.78 30.83
CA THR A 660 -14.49 4.42 31.44
C THR A 660 -14.20 2.92 31.48
N ASP A 661 -15.08 2.07 30.95
CA ASP A 661 -14.87 0.61 30.90
C ASP A 661 -13.83 0.24 29.82
N ASP A 662 -13.23 -0.96 29.95
CA ASP A 662 -12.17 -1.42 29.05
C ASP A 662 -12.65 -1.81 27.65
N GLY A 663 -13.96 -2.14 27.49
CA GLY A 663 -14.47 -2.52 26.19
C GLY A 663 -15.93 -2.93 26.13
N ILE A 664 -16.45 -2.91 24.91
CA ILE A 664 -17.80 -3.26 24.52
C ILE A 664 -17.72 -4.56 23.71
N GLU A 665 -18.06 -5.70 24.32
CA GLU A 665 -17.99 -6.99 23.64
C GLU A 665 -19.26 -7.25 22.82
N ILE A 666 -19.08 -7.44 21.52
CA ILE A 666 -20.11 -7.88 20.57
C ILE A 666 -19.80 -9.32 20.17
N ALA A 667 -20.70 -10.24 20.48
CA ALA A 667 -20.50 -11.66 20.22
C ALA A 667 -21.61 -12.23 19.31
N PHE A 668 -21.24 -13.16 18.46
CA PHE A 668 -22.13 -13.85 17.52
C PHE A 668 -21.50 -15.16 17.05
N LYS A 669 -22.26 -15.96 16.31
CA LYS A 669 -21.80 -17.21 15.71
C LYS A 669 -21.96 -17.16 14.21
N ILE A 670 -20.94 -17.63 13.47
CA ILE A 670 -21.00 -17.83 12.02
C ILE A 670 -20.95 -19.34 11.73
N THR A 671 -21.80 -19.78 10.80
CA THR A 671 -21.88 -21.17 10.33
C THR A 671 -21.76 -21.19 8.81
N ASN A 672 -20.89 -22.02 8.27
CA ASN A 672 -20.84 -22.28 6.83
C ASN A 672 -21.98 -23.27 6.47
N THR A 673 -23.06 -22.77 5.89
CA THR A 673 -24.24 -23.55 5.49
C THR A 673 -24.18 -24.06 4.06
N GLY A 674 -23.16 -23.67 3.29
CA GLY A 674 -23.02 -24.06 1.89
C GLY A 674 -22.30 -25.40 1.71
N ALA A 675 -21.98 -25.72 0.47
CA ALA A 675 -21.42 -27.01 0.09
C ALA A 675 -19.87 -27.07 0.14
N THR A 676 -19.21 -25.94 0.20
CA THR A 676 -17.75 -25.78 0.03
C THR A 676 -17.18 -25.08 1.27
N ALA A 677 -15.94 -25.42 1.66
CA ALA A 677 -15.19 -24.66 2.65
C ALA A 677 -14.90 -23.24 2.13
N GLY A 678 -14.84 -22.27 3.03
CA GLY A 678 -14.54 -20.89 2.65
C GLY A 678 -14.26 -19.99 3.86
N ALA A 679 -13.77 -18.80 3.60
CA ALA A 679 -13.60 -17.79 4.63
C ALA A 679 -14.66 -16.70 4.49
N GLU A 680 -15.21 -16.27 5.62
CA GLU A 680 -16.05 -15.09 5.74
C GLU A 680 -15.29 -13.96 6.42
N ILE A 681 -15.48 -12.74 5.92
CA ILE A 681 -14.98 -11.52 6.55
C ILE A 681 -16.18 -10.82 7.19
N THR A 682 -16.31 -11.00 8.50
CA THR A 682 -17.32 -10.29 9.26
C THR A 682 -16.83 -8.92 9.66
N GLN A 683 -17.69 -7.92 9.56
CA GLN A 683 -17.40 -6.50 9.74
C GLN A 683 -18.28 -5.94 10.84
N LEU A 684 -17.67 -5.21 11.77
CA LEU A 684 -18.37 -4.53 12.85
C LEU A 684 -18.31 -3.01 12.63
N TYR A 685 -19.46 -2.46 12.41
CA TYR A 685 -19.67 -1.02 12.23
C TYR A 685 -20.35 -0.41 13.44
N VAL A 686 -20.07 0.86 13.69
CA VAL A 686 -20.72 1.62 14.75
C VAL A 686 -21.31 2.92 14.17
N SER A 687 -22.56 3.19 14.54
CA SER A 687 -23.19 4.49 14.33
C SER A 687 -23.23 5.25 15.65
N PRO A 688 -22.83 6.53 15.67
CA PRO A 688 -22.84 7.37 16.87
C PRO A 688 -24.28 7.71 17.31
N PRO A 689 -24.47 8.33 18.50
CA PRO A 689 -25.76 8.84 18.93
C PRO A 689 -26.36 9.87 17.98
N GLU A 690 -27.66 9.81 17.74
CA GLU A 690 -28.38 10.75 16.84
C GLU A 690 -28.28 12.21 17.27
N SER A 691 -28.02 12.45 18.57
CA SER A 691 -27.78 13.81 19.10
C SER A 691 -26.47 14.43 18.62
N ASN A 692 -25.57 13.66 18.02
CA ASN A 692 -24.25 14.11 17.59
C ASN A 692 -24.15 14.15 16.05
N MET A 693 -24.81 15.16 15.45
CA MET A 693 -24.88 15.34 13.99
C MET A 693 -23.53 15.65 13.31
N HIS A 694 -22.43 15.73 14.08
CA HIS A 694 -21.10 16.01 13.56
C HIS A 694 -20.27 14.75 13.30
N LEU A 695 -20.80 13.56 13.63
CA LEU A 695 -20.09 12.29 13.46
C LEU A 695 -20.55 11.60 12.17
N GLU A 696 -19.64 10.80 11.58
CA GLU A 696 -19.97 9.98 10.42
C GLU A 696 -21.12 9.00 10.75
N PRO A 697 -22.08 8.80 9.84
CA PRO A 697 -23.25 7.96 10.08
C PRO A 697 -22.93 6.49 10.40
N ILE A 698 -21.78 6.00 9.91
CA ILE A 698 -21.34 4.62 10.09
C ILE A 698 -19.82 4.53 9.93
N GLU A 699 -19.15 3.87 10.87
CA GLU A 699 -17.70 3.70 10.86
C GLU A 699 -17.32 2.24 11.14
N LEU A 700 -16.33 1.70 10.44
CA LEU A 700 -15.74 0.41 10.73
C LEU A 700 -14.92 0.49 12.04
N LYS A 701 -15.23 -0.35 13.02
CA LYS A 701 -14.51 -0.42 14.29
C LYS A 701 -13.94 -1.79 14.59
N GLY A 702 -14.16 -2.76 13.70
CA GLY A 702 -13.59 -4.10 13.83
C GLY A 702 -13.96 -5.01 12.67
N PHE A 703 -13.12 -5.99 12.41
CA PHE A 703 -13.42 -7.07 11.47
C PHE A 703 -12.72 -8.36 11.87
N SER A 704 -13.18 -9.48 11.32
CA SER A 704 -12.56 -10.78 11.55
C SER A 704 -12.69 -11.66 10.31
N LYS A 705 -11.58 -12.19 9.80
CA LYS A 705 -11.59 -13.20 8.72
C LYS A 705 -11.60 -14.59 9.31
N VAL A 706 -12.60 -15.39 8.97
CA VAL A 706 -12.87 -16.68 9.62
C VAL A 706 -13.03 -17.78 8.59
N PHE A 707 -12.08 -18.70 8.53
CA PHE A 707 -12.17 -19.88 7.68
C PHE A 707 -13.05 -20.95 8.35
N LEU A 708 -14.02 -21.51 7.58
CA LEU A 708 -14.97 -22.52 8.02
C LEU A 708 -15.07 -23.65 6.99
N LYS A 709 -14.93 -24.89 7.45
CA LYS A 709 -15.26 -26.06 6.65
C LYS A 709 -16.78 -26.12 6.43
N LYS A 710 -17.22 -26.93 5.46
CA LYS A 710 -18.66 -27.19 5.27
C LYS A 710 -19.32 -27.66 6.57
N GLY A 711 -20.39 -26.96 6.98
CA GLY A 711 -21.14 -27.24 8.21
C GLY A 711 -20.46 -26.82 9.51
N GLU A 712 -19.26 -26.26 9.45
CA GLU A 712 -18.53 -25.76 10.60
C GLU A 712 -19.11 -24.45 11.11
N SER A 713 -19.10 -24.29 12.44
CA SER A 713 -19.49 -23.05 13.12
C SER A 713 -18.36 -22.56 14.01
N LYS A 714 -18.21 -21.27 14.15
CA LYS A 714 -17.31 -20.63 15.14
C LYS A 714 -18.03 -19.49 15.84
N ASN A 715 -17.75 -19.36 17.14
CA ASN A 715 -18.17 -18.19 17.92
C ASN A 715 -17.11 -17.10 17.78
N ILE A 716 -17.57 -15.89 17.55
CA ILE A 716 -16.72 -14.72 17.34
C ILE A 716 -17.12 -13.68 18.38
N SER A 717 -16.15 -13.06 19.03
CA SER A 717 -16.37 -11.83 19.76
C SER A 717 -15.38 -10.75 19.29
N ILE A 718 -15.90 -9.55 19.13
CA ILE A 718 -15.15 -8.33 18.79
C ILE A 718 -15.39 -7.35 19.93
N THR A 719 -14.31 -6.95 20.61
CA THR A 719 -14.38 -6.02 21.74
C THR A 719 -13.84 -4.66 21.30
N VAL A 720 -14.72 -3.67 21.27
CA VAL A 720 -14.42 -2.28 20.91
C VAL A 720 -14.16 -1.48 22.19
N SER A 721 -13.04 -0.78 22.29
CA SER A 721 -12.77 0.15 23.40
C SER A 721 -13.61 1.43 23.23
N PRO A 722 -14.14 2.03 24.30
CA PRO A 722 -14.75 3.36 24.24
C PRO A 722 -13.85 4.42 23.62
N GLN A 723 -12.51 4.31 23.73
CA GLN A 723 -11.57 5.23 23.08
C GLN A 723 -11.64 5.17 21.54
N GLN A 724 -12.05 4.03 20.95
CA GLN A 724 -12.25 3.93 19.50
C GLN A 724 -13.51 4.68 19.02
N LEU A 725 -14.39 5.05 19.95
CA LEU A 725 -15.61 5.83 19.70
C LEU A 725 -15.41 7.33 19.99
N ALA A 726 -14.21 7.73 20.39
CA ALA A 726 -13.87 9.12 20.63
C ALA A 726 -13.84 9.90 19.31
N HIS A 727 -14.40 11.09 19.31
CA HIS A 727 -14.28 12.07 18.23
C HIS A 727 -13.38 13.24 18.61
N TYR A 728 -12.88 13.96 17.61
CA TYR A 728 -11.98 15.09 17.79
C TYR A 728 -12.71 16.41 17.74
N GLU A 729 -12.64 17.17 18.81
CA GLU A 729 -13.27 18.48 18.92
C GLU A 729 -12.47 19.40 19.85
N ASN A 730 -12.24 20.66 19.44
CA ASN A 730 -11.50 21.66 20.22
C ASN A 730 -10.13 21.17 20.70
N SER A 731 -9.36 20.54 19.79
CA SER A 731 -8.02 19.99 20.04
C SER A 731 -7.98 18.88 21.11
N LYS A 732 -9.06 18.15 21.33
CA LYS A 732 -9.20 17.05 22.30
C LYS A 732 -9.96 15.88 21.70
N TRP A 733 -9.66 14.69 22.21
CA TRP A 733 -10.45 13.50 21.94
C TRP A 733 -11.56 13.37 22.99
N ILE A 734 -12.76 13.12 22.55
CA ILE A 734 -13.96 13.16 23.41
C ILE A 734 -14.74 11.87 23.26
N ILE A 735 -14.96 11.16 24.37
CA ILE A 735 -15.89 10.05 24.46
C ILE A 735 -17.20 10.58 25.01
N GLU A 736 -18.24 10.59 24.17
CA GLU A 736 -19.58 11.07 24.55
C GLU A 736 -20.41 9.93 25.14
N PRO A 737 -21.12 10.13 26.27
CA PRO A 737 -22.18 9.21 26.68
C PRO A 737 -23.37 9.32 25.68
N GLY A 738 -24.04 8.20 25.42
CA GLY A 738 -25.14 8.17 24.47
C GLY A 738 -25.47 6.77 24.01
N GLU A 739 -26.46 6.64 23.12
CA GLU A 739 -26.85 5.35 22.53
C GLU A 739 -26.15 5.14 21.20
N TYR A 740 -25.26 4.17 21.14
CA TYR A 740 -24.51 3.76 19.96
C TYR A 740 -25.15 2.50 19.34
N LYS A 741 -25.21 2.46 17.99
CA LYS A 741 -25.72 1.29 17.25
C LYS A 741 -24.55 0.48 16.71
N PHE A 742 -24.37 -0.73 17.24
CA PHE A 742 -23.35 -1.69 16.78
C PHE A 742 -23.98 -2.60 15.73
N LYS A 743 -23.40 -2.64 14.54
CA LYS A 743 -23.94 -3.33 13.37
C LYS A 743 -22.92 -4.38 12.91
N VAL A 744 -23.31 -5.67 12.95
CA VAL A 744 -22.50 -6.77 12.43
C VAL A 744 -23.02 -7.15 11.05
N GLY A 745 -22.12 -7.23 10.06
CA GLY A 745 -22.50 -7.54 8.69
C GLY A 745 -21.42 -8.20 7.86
N ALA A 746 -21.78 -8.55 6.64
CA ALA A 746 -20.89 -9.03 5.59
C ALA A 746 -20.41 -7.91 4.64
N SER A 747 -21.00 -6.72 4.77
CA SER A 747 -20.59 -5.45 4.16
C SER A 747 -21.24 -4.29 4.91
N CYS A 748 -20.94 -3.04 4.56
CA CYS A 748 -21.55 -1.86 5.20
C CYS A 748 -23.07 -1.74 5.01
N ILE A 749 -23.66 -2.44 4.05
CA ILE A 749 -25.11 -2.50 3.81
C ILE A 749 -25.73 -3.88 4.08
N ASP A 750 -24.97 -4.98 4.01
CA ASP A 750 -25.45 -6.31 4.33
C ASP A 750 -25.33 -6.57 5.84
N ILE A 751 -26.12 -5.85 6.63
CA ILE A 751 -26.13 -5.92 8.08
C ILE A 751 -27.00 -7.11 8.53
N LYS A 752 -26.41 -8.01 9.31
CA LYS A 752 -27.05 -9.21 9.88
C LYS A 752 -27.65 -8.94 11.24
N PHE A 753 -26.99 -8.11 12.05
CA PHE A 753 -27.45 -7.75 13.38
C PHE A 753 -27.21 -6.28 13.69
N THR A 754 -28.10 -5.72 14.48
CA THR A 754 -27.94 -4.39 15.08
C THR A 754 -28.23 -4.49 16.57
N GLY A 755 -27.33 -3.99 17.41
CA GLY A 755 -27.49 -3.90 18.85
C GLY A 755 -27.29 -2.48 19.33
N ASN A 756 -28.20 -2.00 20.17
CA ASN A 756 -28.06 -0.71 20.81
C ASN A 756 -27.30 -0.88 22.13
N VAL A 757 -26.25 -0.10 22.32
CA VAL A 757 -25.43 -0.05 23.53
C VAL A 757 -25.40 1.37 24.04
N LYS A 758 -25.87 1.58 25.27
CA LYS A 758 -25.85 2.90 25.89
C LYS A 758 -24.54 3.08 26.67
N LEU A 759 -23.69 3.99 26.22
CA LEU A 759 -22.56 4.48 27.00
C LEU A 759 -23.12 5.40 28.10
N ILE A 760 -22.83 5.05 29.35
CA ILE A 760 -23.30 5.77 30.55
C ILE A 760 -22.12 6.35 31.33
N GLY A 761 -22.36 7.40 32.10
CA GLY A 761 -21.37 8.12 32.86
C GLY A 761 -21.14 9.52 32.31
N ASP A 762 -20.05 10.13 32.73
CA ASP A 762 -19.68 11.48 32.30
C ASP A 762 -18.96 11.42 30.95
N LYS A 763 -18.97 12.57 30.24
CA LYS A 763 -18.13 12.83 29.09
C LYS A 763 -16.66 12.67 29.49
N VAL A 764 -15.88 11.90 28.74
CA VAL A 764 -14.42 11.71 28.97
C VAL A 764 -13.65 12.52 27.94
N VAL A 765 -12.72 13.33 28.40
CA VAL A 765 -11.83 14.14 27.56
C VAL A 765 -10.43 13.56 27.67
N LEU A 766 -9.81 13.24 26.54
CA LEU A 766 -8.49 12.66 26.43
C LEU A 766 -7.56 13.59 25.66
N GLU A 767 -6.32 13.69 26.09
CA GLU A 767 -5.26 14.36 25.32
C GLU A 767 -4.89 13.51 24.08
N GLN A 768 -4.84 12.18 24.23
CA GLN A 768 -4.49 11.21 23.20
C GLN A 768 -5.30 9.93 23.39
N ARG A 769 -5.48 9.18 22.31
CA ARG A 769 -6.03 7.81 22.34
C ARG A 769 -4.89 6.82 22.49
N ASP A 770 -5.08 5.76 23.28
CA ASP A 770 -4.12 4.68 23.47
C ASP A 770 -4.59 3.35 22.84
N THR A 771 -5.87 3.29 22.46
CA THR A 771 -6.48 2.11 21.90
C THR A 771 -7.09 2.43 20.52
N PHE A 772 -6.51 1.84 19.48
CA PHE A 772 -6.90 2.06 18.09
C PHE A 772 -7.71 0.90 17.51
N PHE A 773 -7.50 -0.32 18.00
CA PHE A 773 -8.05 -1.52 17.39
C PHE A 773 -8.88 -2.35 18.38
N SER A 774 -9.95 -2.96 17.85
CA SER A 774 -10.72 -3.94 18.56
C SER A 774 -9.92 -5.22 18.82
N LYS A 775 -10.28 -5.93 19.89
CA LYS A 775 -9.73 -7.26 20.19
C LYS A 775 -10.68 -8.34 19.68
N ASN A 776 -10.16 -9.25 18.86
CA ASN A 776 -10.93 -10.34 18.27
C ASN A 776 -10.64 -11.65 18.99
N ASN A 777 -11.69 -12.46 19.19
CA ASN A 777 -11.56 -13.81 19.71
C ASN A 777 -12.46 -14.76 18.89
N ILE A 778 -11.87 -15.83 18.38
CA ILE A 778 -12.52 -16.84 17.53
C ILE A 778 -12.42 -18.19 18.26
N LYS A 779 -13.58 -18.82 18.57
CA LYS A 779 -13.67 -20.10 19.28
C LYS A 779 -14.50 -21.11 18.52
#